data_e44e26235d22896b61dc628b129b2ad5
#
_entry.id   e44e26235d22896b61dc628b129b2ad5
#
_cell.length_a   1.000
_cell.length_b   1.000
_cell.length_c   1.000
_cell.angle_alpha   90.00
_cell.angle_beta   90.00
_cell.angle_gamma   90.00
#
_symmetry.space_group_name_H-M   'P 1'
#
loop_
_entity.id
_entity.type
_entity.pdbx_description
1 polymer ?
#
loop_
_entity_poly.entity_id
_entity_poly.type
_entity_poly.pdbx_seq_one_letter_code
_entity_poly.pdbx_strand_id
1 'polypeptide(L)'
;MSTIITHRQFPNYHKYEMELAGRPLTLEVGKLAELANAAVMVGYGDTRVLVCATASARPRDGIDFFPLSVDFEEKLYSVGRIPGSFNRREGRPGEKGILTSRVIDRPIRPLFPSDFRNDVSIMATVMSVDHDCSPEIAALIGTSAALAISDIPWNGPVGALKVGLVNGELVLNPNSEQRKVSDLDVTVVSTGKKVVMIEAGANEVDNDTMYKAIELAHNENQKQVELINRMVAEIGKPKFDYPHASFNQELFDKIVECFMNEAKAAMDTDDKNVREARWNEMIEHWHEMFLEQYPDMDQYLDEITYKFQKKIVKQWLLEGHRVDGRAKNEIRPLAAEVGVLPRVHGSGLFTRGQTQVLSVCTLDTLSACQKLDTIWEETEKRYMHHYNFPGYSVGEAKPSRSPGRREIGHGALAERALLPVIPSVDEFPYAIRVVSEVVSSNGSTSQGSICGSTLALMDAGVPIKAPVAGISCGLILDGDDFTTFIDIQGVEDFHGEMDFKVAGTKKGITAIQMDLKNDGLTMAIIKNALEITYDARVQILDQIMLPCISEPRAEVSQYAPKMITMHIDPERIREVIGKGGSVIQKIVADTGAKVDIDDDGTIHIASANAAACDAAKKCIDDIVFVPEVGKLYYGRVVRLMQFGAFVEIAPGKDGLVHISKLDRKRVEKVEDVVTVGDMIWVKFMEIDEKGRWNLSRKDALIEIEAQQAAAKAAEQQ
;
A
#
# COMPACT_ATOMS: atom_id res chain seq x y z
N MET A 1 35.01 12.25 -11.61
CA MET A 1 35.14 13.22 -12.72
C MET A 1 34.87 12.47 -14.02
N SER A 2 34.00 13.01 -14.88
CA SER A 2 33.77 12.42 -16.21
C SER A 2 34.88 12.85 -17.15
N THR A 3 35.44 11.89 -17.88
CA THR A 3 36.41 12.18 -18.97
C THR A 3 35.62 12.22 -20.27
N ILE A 4 35.69 13.33 -20.99
CA ILE A 4 35.00 13.49 -22.28
C ILE A 4 36.06 13.55 -23.39
N ILE A 5 35.96 12.60 -24.34
CA ILE A 5 36.68 12.62 -25.61
C ILE A 5 35.60 12.57 -26.67
N THR A 6 35.46 13.64 -27.45
CA THR A 6 34.44 13.70 -28.50
C THR A 6 34.90 14.52 -29.70
N HIS A 7 34.55 14.05 -30.91
CA HIS A 7 34.58 14.80 -32.14
C HIS A 7 33.24 15.44 -32.50
N ARG A 8 32.20 15.16 -31.70
CA ARG A 8 30.84 15.70 -31.87
C ARG A 8 30.66 16.95 -31.04
N GLN A 9 30.11 17.99 -31.66
CA GLN A 9 29.60 19.16 -30.96
C GLN A 9 28.12 18.95 -30.61
N PHE A 10 27.67 19.53 -29.49
CA PHE A 10 26.30 19.56 -29.08
C PHE A 10 25.80 21.01 -29.06
N PRO A 11 25.48 21.60 -30.23
CA PRO A 11 25.14 23.02 -30.33
C PRO A 11 23.84 23.38 -29.63
N ASN A 12 22.97 22.40 -29.44
CA ASN A 12 21.67 22.56 -28.77
C ASN A 12 21.71 22.13 -27.29
N TYR A 13 22.89 21.97 -26.71
CA TYR A 13 23.01 21.65 -25.31
C TYR A 13 22.74 22.88 -24.45
N HIS A 14 21.71 22.75 -23.58
CA HIS A 14 21.34 23.76 -22.58
C HIS A 14 21.26 23.11 -21.20
N LYS A 15 21.65 23.85 -20.19
CA LYS A 15 21.56 23.44 -18.78
C LYS A 15 20.88 24.55 -17.98
N TYR A 16 19.85 24.17 -17.25
CA TYR A 16 19.09 25.05 -16.36
C TYR A 16 19.25 24.56 -14.94
N GLU A 17 19.37 25.47 -14.00
CA GLU A 17 19.63 25.13 -12.60
C GLU A 17 18.74 25.99 -11.68
N MET A 18 18.31 25.36 -10.56
CA MET A 18 17.69 26.01 -9.43
C MET A 18 17.96 25.21 -8.16
N GLU A 19 17.69 25.81 -7.01
CA GLU A 19 17.63 25.09 -5.75
C GLU A 19 16.19 24.63 -5.47
N LEU A 20 16.00 23.34 -5.13
CA LEU A 20 14.72 22.75 -4.78
C LEU A 20 14.81 22.11 -3.39
N ALA A 21 14.08 22.66 -2.43
CA ALA A 21 14.11 22.18 -1.04
C ALA A 21 15.55 22.03 -0.46
N GLY A 22 16.40 23.04 -0.69
CA GLY A 22 17.79 23.09 -0.23
C GLY A 22 18.77 22.22 -1.00
N ARG A 23 18.39 21.61 -2.16
CA ARG A 23 19.23 20.76 -2.98
C ARG A 23 19.27 21.23 -4.44
N PRO A 24 20.38 20.99 -5.15
CA PRO A 24 20.50 21.41 -6.54
C PRO A 24 19.57 20.58 -7.44
N LEU A 25 18.77 21.26 -8.26
CA LEU A 25 17.99 20.70 -9.36
C LEU A 25 18.58 21.20 -10.67
N THR A 26 18.86 20.28 -11.61
CA THR A 26 19.37 20.59 -12.94
C THR A 26 18.50 19.96 -14.01
N LEU A 27 18.27 20.68 -15.12
CA LEU A 27 17.57 20.20 -16.29
C LEU A 27 18.50 20.38 -17.52
N GLU A 28 18.95 19.26 -18.08
CA GLU A 28 19.87 19.25 -19.24
C GLU A 28 19.14 18.75 -20.49
N VAL A 29 19.29 19.48 -21.60
CA VAL A 29 18.60 19.23 -22.88
C VAL A 29 19.61 19.26 -24.03
N GLY A 30 19.30 18.55 -25.12
CA GLY A 30 20.06 18.65 -26.39
C GLY A 30 21.32 17.77 -26.47
N LYS A 31 21.51 16.83 -25.52
CA LYS A 31 22.67 15.91 -25.52
C LYS A 31 22.26 14.45 -25.68
N LEU A 32 21.12 14.05 -25.16
CA LEU A 32 20.64 12.67 -25.13
C LEU A 32 19.30 12.57 -25.86
N ALA A 33 19.02 11.39 -26.42
CA ALA A 33 17.74 11.01 -27.02
C ALA A 33 17.22 12.01 -28.07
N GLU A 34 18.05 12.45 -29.00
CA GLU A 34 17.75 13.49 -30.01
C GLU A 34 16.58 13.16 -30.95
N LEU A 35 16.18 11.88 -31.06
CA LEU A 35 15.08 11.43 -31.91
C LEU A 35 13.71 11.58 -31.25
N ALA A 36 13.64 11.82 -29.93
CA ALA A 36 12.41 12.14 -29.24
C ALA A 36 11.92 13.56 -29.57
N ASN A 37 10.62 13.83 -29.46
CA ASN A 37 10.11 15.18 -29.60
C ASN A 37 10.78 16.14 -28.61
N ALA A 38 11.00 15.66 -27.37
CA ALA A 38 11.93 16.27 -26.41
C ALA A 38 12.49 15.22 -25.44
N ALA A 39 13.68 15.49 -24.92
CA ALA A 39 14.32 14.71 -23.86
C ALA A 39 15.00 15.62 -22.86
N VAL A 40 14.80 15.32 -21.57
CA VAL A 40 15.39 16.07 -20.45
C VAL A 40 16.08 15.10 -19.51
N MET A 41 17.37 15.32 -19.25
CA MET A 41 18.09 14.68 -18.17
C MET A 41 17.90 15.54 -16.91
N VAL A 42 17.16 15.01 -15.96
CA VAL A 42 16.95 15.68 -14.66
C VAL A 42 18.00 15.22 -13.69
N GLY A 43 18.66 16.16 -13.05
CA GLY A 43 19.53 15.93 -11.89
C GLY A 43 18.90 16.57 -10.65
N TYR A 44 18.64 15.78 -9.61
CA TYR A 44 18.23 16.27 -8.30
C TYR A 44 19.15 15.66 -7.26
N GLY A 45 20.02 16.48 -6.65
CA GLY A 45 21.18 15.93 -5.95
C GLY A 45 21.99 15.01 -6.87
N ASP A 46 22.27 13.79 -6.45
CA ASP A 46 22.90 12.74 -7.23
C ASP A 46 21.92 11.84 -7.98
N THR A 47 20.61 12.02 -7.81
CA THR A 47 19.59 11.34 -8.61
C THR A 47 19.63 11.85 -10.06
N ARG A 48 19.57 10.91 -11.02
CA ARG A 48 19.50 11.21 -12.46
C ARG A 48 18.34 10.43 -13.09
N VAL A 49 17.43 11.15 -13.73
CA VAL A 49 16.30 10.57 -14.47
C VAL A 49 16.28 11.15 -15.88
N LEU A 50 16.36 10.27 -16.88
CA LEU A 50 16.15 10.66 -18.27
C LEU A 50 14.66 10.54 -18.60
N VAL A 51 14.03 11.68 -18.97
CA VAL A 51 12.64 11.71 -19.40
C VAL A 51 12.57 12.04 -20.88
N CYS A 52 11.91 11.18 -21.65
CA CYS A 52 11.69 11.34 -23.09
C CYS A 52 10.18 11.45 -23.35
N ALA A 53 9.79 12.44 -24.15
CA ALA A 53 8.45 12.61 -24.67
C ALA A 53 8.43 12.37 -26.17
N THR A 54 7.56 11.50 -26.65
CA THR A 54 7.38 11.18 -28.07
C THR A 54 5.90 11.17 -28.43
N ALA A 55 5.56 11.63 -29.62
CA ALA A 55 4.20 11.58 -30.15
C ALA A 55 4.19 11.03 -31.57
N SER A 56 3.11 10.32 -31.95
CA SER A 56 2.89 9.90 -33.34
C SER A 56 2.55 11.13 -34.23
N ALA A 57 2.92 11.05 -35.49
CA ALA A 57 2.62 12.13 -36.44
C ALA A 57 1.12 12.24 -36.77
N ARG A 58 0.36 11.14 -36.61
CA ARG A 58 -1.09 11.05 -36.87
C ARG A 58 -1.74 10.11 -35.86
N PRO A 59 -3.02 10.32 -35.52
CA PRO A 59 -3.79 9.37 -34.74
C PRO A 59 -3.95 8.04 -35.52
N ARG A 60 -4.21 6.95 -34.79
CA ARG A 60 -4.60 5.68 -35.39
C ARG A 60 -6.04 5.75 -35.91
N ASP A 61 -6.32 5.02 -36.99
CA ASP A 61 -7.68 4.97 -37.53
C ASP A 61 -8.67 4.36 -36.52
N GLY A 62 -9.83 4.98 -36.37
CA GLY A 62 -10.92 4.50 -35.52
C GLY A 62 -10.69 4.65 -34.02
N ILE A 63 -9.72 5.48 -33.60
CA ILE A 63 -9.50 5.74 -32.18
C ILE A 63 -10.42 6.84 -31.66
N ASP A 64 -11.13 6.56 -30.57
CA ASP A 64 -12.10 7.45 -29.92
C ASP A 64 -11.59 8.06 -28.58
N PHE A 65 -10.44 7.61 -28.09
CA PHE A 65 -9.83 8.07 -26.84
C PHE A 65 -8.40 8.63 -27.05
N PHE A 66 -7.89 9.33 -26.07
CA PHE A 66 -6.50 9.83 -26.05
C PHE A 66 -5.53 8.74 -25.56
N PRO A 67 -4.66 8.19 -26.42
CA PRO A 67 -3.73 7.10 -26.08
C PRO A 67 -2.43 7.65 -25.48
N LEU A 68 -2.45 8.03 -24.20
CA LEU A 68 -1.27 8.41 -23.44
C LEU A 68 -0.71 7.18 -22.72
N SER A 69 0.56 6.88 -22.97
CA SER A 69 1.36 5.90 -22.22
C SER A 69 2.42 6.60 -21.39
N VAL A 70 2.46 6.29 -20.09
CA VAL A 70 3.50 6.78 -19.18
C VAL A 70 4.16 5.56 -18.54
N ASP A 71 5.49 5.48 -18.65
CA ASP A 71 6.29 4.40 -18.09
C ASP A 71 7.42 4.97 -17.24
N PHE A 72 7.51 4.48 -16.00
CA PHE A 72 8.59 4.77 -15.07
C PHE A 72 9.44 3.52 -14.93
N GLU A 73 10.66 3.58 -15.45
CA GLU A 73 11.58 2.46 -15.55
C GLU A 73 12.59 2.48 -14.40
N GLU A 74 12.39 1.58 -13.46
CA GLU A 74 13.34 1.33 -12.36
C GLU A 74 14.49 0.46 -12.87
N LYS A 75 15.72 0.97 -12.84
CA LYS A 75 16.93 0.24 -13.22
C LYS A 75 17.78 -0.03 -12.00
N LEU A 76 17.97 -1.30 -11.61
CA LEU A 76 18.72 -1.67 -10.42
C LEU A 76 20.19 -1.24 -10.44
N TYR A 77 20.77 -1.04 -11.63
CA TYR A 77 22.09 -0.43 -11.74
C TYR A 77 22.15 1.00 -11.16
N SER A 78 21.01 1.71 -11.06
CA SER A 78 20.94 3.06 -10.49
C SER A 78 21.28 3.11 -9.00
N VAL A 79 21.13 1.98 -8.30
CA VAL A 79 21.54 1.75 -6.90
C VAL A 79 22.69 0.74 -6.78
N GLY A 80 23.43 0.49 -7.87
CA GLY A 80 24.60 -0.39 -7.89
C GLY A 80 24.28 -1.88 -7.71
N ARG A 81 23.07 -2.33 -8.03
CA ARG A 81 22.60 -3.71 -7.83
C ARG A 81 22.38 -4.44 -9.16
N ILE A 82 22.58 -5.76 -9.16
CA ILE A 82 22.17 -6.67 -10.23
C ILE A 82 20.81 -7.26 -9.84
N PRO A 83 19.83 -7.32 -10.78
CA PRO A 83 18.50 -7.89 -10.50
C PRO A 83 18.57 -9.29 -9.89
N GLY A 84 17.73 -9.55 -8.86
CA GLY A 84 17.64 -10.83 -8.17
C GLY A 84 16.97 -11.94 -8.99
N SER A 85 16.28 -11.60 -10.10
CA SER A 85 15.61 -12.55 -10.98
C SER A 85 16.57 -13.57 -11.60
N PHE A 86 16.07 -14.74 -12.02
CA PHE A 86 16.87 -15.79 -12.65
C PHE A 86 17.70 -15.29 -13.85
N ASN A 87 17.10 -14.45 -14.71
CA ASN A 87 17.77 -13.89 -15.89
C ASN A 87 18.70 -12.71 -15.57
N ARG A 88 18.79 -12.29 -14.31
CA ARG A 88 19.58 -11.12 -13.88
C ARG A 88 19.28 -9.86 -14.70
N ARG A 89 18.01 -9.69 -15.07
CA ARG A 89 17.51 -8.57 -15.86
C ARG A 89 16.17 -8.10 -15.27
N GLU A 90 15.91 -6.81 -15.34
CA GLU A 90 14.61 -6.23 -15.01
C GLU A 90 13.53 -6.85 -15.92
N GLY A 91 12.41 -7.23 -15.31
CA GLY A 91 11.24 -7.77 -16.00
C GLY A 91 10.22 -6.69 -16.33
N ARG A 92 8.94 -7.01 -16.14
CA ARG A 92 7.86 -6.02 -16.20
C ARG A 92 8.01 -5.04 -15.03
N PRO A 93 7.56 -3.78 -15.17
CA PRO A 93 7.56 -2.83 -14.06
C PRO A 93 6.91 -3.42 -12.81
N GLY A 94 7.59 -3.27 -11.67
CA GLY A 94 7.05 -3.65 -10.37
C GLY A 94 5.88 -2.75 -9.95
N GLU A 95 5.22 -3.10 -8.85
CA GLU A 95 4.09 -2.34 -8.31
C GLU A 95 4.44 -0.85 -8.14
N LYS A 96 5.58 -0.53 -7.53
CA LYS A 96 6.03 0.85 -7.30
C LYS A 96 6.25 1.61 -8.62
N GLY A 97 6.87 1.00 -9.61
CA GLY A 97 7.05 1.60 -10.95
C GLY A 97 5.70 1.89 -11.64
N ILE A 98 4.72 0.98 -11.52
CA ILE A 98 3.36 1.19 -12.03
C ILE A 98 2.66 2.34 -11.30
N LEU A 99 2.79 2.42 -9.97
CA LEU A 99 2.20 3.48 -9.17
C LEU A 99 2.82 4.85 -9.51
N THR A 100 4.14 4.92 -9.64
CA THR A 100 4.84 6.15 -10.05
C THR A 100 4.43 6.58 -11.47
N SER A 101 4.29 5.64 -12.41
CA SER A 101 3.74 5.94 -13.74
C SER A 101 2.35 6.60 -13.67
N ARG A 102 1.48 6.13 -12.76
CA ARG A 102 0.15 6.71 -12.54
C ARG A 102 0.21 8.10 -11.88
N VAL A 103 1.15 8.31 -10.95
CA VAL A 103 1.39 9.63 -10.33
C VAL A 103 1.84 10.65 -11.37
N ILE A 104 2.60 10.22 -12.39
CA ILE A 104 3.02 11.09 -13.51
C ILE A 104 1.87 11.31 -14.50
N ASP A 105 1.11 10.27 -14.86
CA ASP A 105 0.00 10.34 -15.84
C ASP A 105 -1.11 11.33 -15.39
N ARG A 106 -1.56 11.23 -14.13
CA ARG A 106 -2.71 12.00 -13.62
C ARG A 106 -2.61 13.51 -13.80
N PRO A 107 -1.52 14.19 -13.41
CA PRO A 107 -1.44 15.64 -13.53
C PRO A 107 -1.24 16.13 -14.96
N ILE A 108 -0.72 15.30 -15.87
CA ILE A 108 -0.43 15.73 -17.24
C ILE A 108 -1.59 15.48 -18.21
N ARG A 109 -2.34 14.39 -18.00
CA ARG A 109 -3.43 13.95 -18.90
C ARG A 109 -4.52 15.01 -19.10
N PRO A 110 -5.05 15.67 -18.06
CA PRO A 110 -6.10 16.68 -18.22
C PRO A 110 -5.65 17.95 -18.93
N LEU A 111 -4.34 18.15 -19.06
CA LEU A 111 -3.75 19.35 -19.70
C LEU A 111 -3.52 19.17 -21.21
N PHE A 112 -3.80 18.00 -21.78
CA PHE A 112 -3.86 17.83 -23.23
C PHE A 112 -5.20 18.34 -23.76
N PRO A 113 -5.25 18.81 -25.04
CA PRO A 113 -6.52 19.19 -25.66
C PRO A 113 -7.50 18.01 -25.65
N SER A 114 -8.76 18.26 -25.39
CA SER A 114 -9.79 17.22 -25.22
C SER A 114 -10.06 16.39 -26.49
N ASP A 115 -9.76 16.96 -27.64
CA ASP A 115 -9.90 16.34 -28.96
C ASP A 115 -8.60 15.74 -29.53
N PHE A 116 -7.50 15.78 -28.76
CA PHE A 116 -6.21 15.22 -29.17
C PHE A 116 -6.25 13.69 -29.15
N ARG A 117 -5.88 13.03 -30.26
CA ARG A 117 -5.96 11.56 -30.44
C ARG A 117 -4.66 10.92 -30.91
N ASN A 118 -3.58 11.68 -31.10
CA ASN A 118 -2.26 11.10 -31.42
C ASN A 118 -1.74 10.28 -30.25
N ASP A 119 -1.01 9.20 -30.53
CA ASP A 119 -0.31 8.45 -29.48
C ASP A 119 0.76 9.34 -28.86
N VAL A 120 0.81 9.37 -27.53
CA VAL A 120 1.88 10.01 -26.76
C VAL A 120 2.49 9.00 -25.81
N SER A 121 3.81 8.93 -25.80
CA SER A 121 4.59 8.11 -24.87
C SER A 121 5.55 8.98 -24.07
N ILE A 122 5.44 8.87 -22.74
CA ILE A 122 6.38 9.46 -21.79
C ILE A 122 7.14 8.31 -21.14
N MET A 123 8.46 8.32 -21.28
CA MET A 123 9.33 7.34 -20.64
C MET A 123 10.30 8.04 -19.69
N ALA A 124 10.19 7.75 -18.41
CA ALA A 124 11.11 8.21 -17.37
C ALA A 124 12.00 7.05 -16.93
N THR A 125 13.29 7.11 -17.26
CA THR A 125 14.27 6.07 -16.92
C THR A 125 15.15 6.55 -15.77
N VAL A 126 15.12 5.84 -14.65
CA VAL A 126 15.97 6.13 -13.48
C VAL A 126 17.36 5.58 -13.71
N MET A 127 18.37 6.47 -13.76
CA MET A 127 19.76 6.11 -14.09
C MET A 127 20.72 6.17 -12.91
N SER A 128 20.42 6.98 -11.90
CA SER A 128 21.15 7.07 -10.62
C SER A 128 20.18 7.49 -9.53
N VAL A 129 20.32 6.94 -8.32
CA VAL A 129 19.47 7.27 -7.16
C VAL A 129 20.31 7.74 -6.00
N ASP A 130 19.97 8.90 -5.51
CA ASP A 130 20.29 9.43 -4.19
C ASP A 130 18.99 9.33 -3.37
N HIS A 131 18.99 8.51 -2.32
CA HIS A 131 17.78 8.28 -1.52
C HIS A 131 17.23 9.53 -0.85
N ASP A 132 18.04 10.58 -0.68
CA ASP A 132 17.56 11.87 -0.19
C ASP A 132 16.84 12.70 -1.26
N CYS A 133 16.98 12.34 -2.52
CA CYS A 133 16.47 13.06 -3.68
C CYS A 133 15.54 12.16 -4.51
N SER A 134 14.23 12.28 -4.29
CA SER A 134 13.21 11.39 -4.89
C SER A 134 13.28 11.34 -6.43
N PRO A 135 13.48 10.15 -7.03
CA PRO A 135 13.43 9.99 -8.48
C PRO A 135 12.00 10.20 -9.05
N GLU A 136 10.96 10.03 -8.24
CA GLU A 136 9.57 10.30 -8.61
C GLU A 136 9.35 11.81 -8.85
N ILE A 137 9.84 12.68 -7.96
CA ILE A 137 9.76 14.14 -8.13
C ILE A 137 10.61 14.58 -9.33
N ALA A 138 11.81 14.01 -9.49
CA ALA A 138 12.64 14.29 -10.67
C ALA A 138 11.93 13.89 -11.98
N ALA A 139 11.24 12.73 -12.02
CA ALA A 139 10.49 12.30 -13.19
C ALA A 139 9.29 13.21 -13.51
N LEU A 140 8.55 13.67 -12.49
CA LEU A 140 7.43 14.60 -12.65
C LEU A 140 7.91 15.95 -13.26
N ILE A 141 8.97 16.53 -12.70
CA ILE A 141 9.55 17.79 -13.20
C ILE A 141 10.10 17.60 -14.62
N GLY A 142 10.80 16.49 -14.87
CA GLY A 142 11.32 16.16 -16.19
C GLY A 142 10.23 15.96 -17.24
N THR A 143 9.13 15.32 -16.85
CA THR A 143 7.95 15.15 -17.73
C THR A 143 7.32 16.48 -18.09
N SER A 144 7.13 17.35 -17.11
CA SER A 144 6.62 18.70 -17.31
C SER A 144 7.53 19.49 -18.26
N ALA A 145 8.84 19.48 -18.00
CA ALA A 145 9.80 20.20 -18.84
C ALA A 145 9.85 19.62 -20.27
N ALA A 146 9.89 18.29 -20.44
CA ALA A 146 9.93 17.65 -21.75
C ALA A 146 8.68 17.96 -22.58
N LEU A 147 7.49 17.84 -22.00
CA LEU A 147 6.25 18.19 -22.70
C LEU A 147 6.19 19.69 -23.05
N ALA A 148 6.57 20.55 -22.12
CA ALA A 148 6.50 22.00 -22.31
C ALA A 148 7.41 22.48 -23.46
N ILE A 149 8.68 22.01 -23.53
CA ILE A 149 9.63 22.42 -24.58
C ILE A 149 9.45 21.67 -25.91
N SER A 150 8.71 20.52 -25.93
CA SER A 150 8.42 19.75 -27.14
C SER A 150 7.47 20.51 -28.08
N ASP A 151 7.32 19.96 -29.28
CA ASP A 151 6.28 20.37 -30.23
C ASP A 151 4.92 19.69 -29.98
N ILE A 152 4.79 18.84 -28.96
CA ILE A 152 3.54 18.16 -28.59
C ILE A 152 2.55 19.17 -28.00
N PRO A 153 1.28 19.24 -28.48
CA PRO A 153 0.25 20.09 -27.90
C PRO A 153 -0.07 19.74 -26.45
N TRP A 154 0.27 20.63 -25.51
CA TRP A 154 0.05 20.43 -24.08
C TRP A 154 0.02 21.77 -23.33
N ASN A 155 -0.90 21.94 -22.37
CA ASN A 155 -1.23 23.19 -21.68
C ASN A 155 -0.58 23.34 -20.30
N GLY A 156 0.60 22.70 -20.06
CA GLY A 156 1.42 22.96 -18.87
C GLY A 156 2.20 24.29 -19.00
N PRO A 157 3.24 24.48 -18.14
CA PRO A 157 3.91 23.46 -17.30
C PRO A 157 3.28 23.25 -15.92
N VAL A 158 3.75 22.20 -15.26
CA VAL A 158 3.45 21.89 -13.86
C VAL A 158 4.72 21.79 -13.03
N GLY A 159 4.62 22.13 -11.73
CA GLY A 159 5.64 21.86 -10.72
C GLY A 159 5.17 20.74 -9.79
N ALA A 160 6.12 20.04 -9.16
CA ALA A 160 5.85 18.90 -8.27
C ALA A 160 6.74 18.93 -7.03
N LEU A 161 6.15 18.67 -5.85
CA LEU A 161 6.83 18.55 -4.57
C LEU A 161 6.19 17.51 -3.70
N LYS A 162 7.00 16.93 -2.78
CA LYS A 162 6.53 16.19 -1.63
C LYS A 162 6.57 17.07 -0.38
N VAL A 163 5.60 16.88 0.51
CA VAL A 163 5.63 17.50 1.85
C VAL A 163 5.49 16.41 2.89
N GLY A 164 6.38 16.42 3.87
CA GLY A 164 6.33 15.60 5.07
C GLY A 164 5.92 16.43 6.29
N LEU A 165 5.52 15.75 7.36
CA LEU A 165 5.27 16.32 8.69
C LEU A 165 6.23 15.65 9.68
N VAL A 166 7.29 16.34 10.03
CA VAL A 166 8.38 15.82 10.89
C VAL A 166 8.40 16.59 12.19
N ASN A 167 8.16 15.92 13.31
CA ASN A 167 8.07 16.54 14.64
C ASN A 167 7.09 17.74 14.71
N GLY A 168 5.98 17.66 13.96
CA GLY A 168 4.96 18.72 13.88
C GLY A 168 5.29 19.89 12.94
N GLU A 169 6.40 19.82 12.20
CA GLU A 169 6.79 20.84 11.21
C GLU A 169 6.67 20.30 9.78
N LEU A 170 6.15 21.12 8.87
CA LEU A 170 6.06 20.78 7.45
C LEU A 170 7.44 20.91 6.78
N VAL A 171 7.87 19.85 6.12
CA VAL A 171 9.18 19.75 5.47
C VAL A 171 9.00 19.44 3.98
N LEU A 172 9.62 20.25 3.11
CA LEU A 172 9.62 20.05 1.66
C LEU A 172 10.61 18.95 1.26
N ASN A 173 10.18 18.02 0.42
CA ASN A 173 10.97 16.90 -0.07
C ASN A 173 11.81 16.23 1.04
N PRO A 174 11.19 15.64 2.07
CA PRO A 174 11.91 15.09 3.20
C PRO A 174 12.98 14.07 2.76
N ASN A 175 14.16 14.11 3.37
CA ASN A 175 15.24 13.15 3.13
C ASN A 175 14.89 11.76 3.70
N SER A 176 15.74 10.75 3.47
CA SER A 176 15.51 9.36 3.89
C SER A 176 15.25 9.23 5.39
N GLU A 177 16.02 9.90 6.24
CA GLU A 177 15.81 9.85 7.69
C GLU A 177 14.54 10.57 8.15
N GLN A 178 14.22 11.70 7.53
CA GLN A 178 13.00 12.45 7.82
C GLN A 178 11.75 11.66 7.40
N ARG A 179 11.80 10.92 6.28
CA ARG A 179 10.68 10.07 5.84
C ARG A 179 10.34 8.97 6.83
N LYS A 180 11.34 8.38 7.51
CA LYS A 180 11.11 7.31 8.51
C LYS A 180 10.26 7.75 9.70
N VAL A 181 10.29 9.03 10.04
CA VAL A 181 9.60 9.61 11.20
C VAL A 181 8.50 10.61 10.82
N SER A 182 8.21 10.73 9.55
CA SER A 182 7.19 11.65 9.04
C SER A 182 5.79 11.09 9.20
N ASP A 183 4.88 11.87 9.77
CA ASP A 183 3.45 11.54 9.85
C ASP A 183 2.68 11.85 8.55
N LEU A 184 3.35 12.40 7.52
CA LEU A 184 2.76 12.78 6.26
C LEU A 184 3.71 12.50 5.09
N ASP A 185 3.20 11.92 4.01
CA ASP A 185 3.83 11.88 2.69
C ASP A 185 2.78 12.33 1.66
N VAL A 186 2.75 13.62 1.35
CA VAL A 186 1.86 14.17 0.34
C VAL A 186 2.63 14.66 -0.87
N THR A 187 2.29 14.16 -2.04
CA THR A 187 2.76 14.65 -3.34
C THR A 187 1.72 15.61 -3.92
N VAL A 188 2.14 16.83 -4.25
CA VAL A 188 1.30 17.86 -4.83
C VAL A 188 1.89 18.31 -6.15
N VAL A 189 1.07 18.30 -7.20
CA VAL A 189 1.42 18.83 -8.52
C VAL A 189 0.51 19.99 -8.85
N SER A 190 1.10 21.08 -9.32
CA SER A 190 0.38 22.34 -9.58
C SER A 190 0.79 22.98 -10.91
N THR A 191 -0.17 23.58 -11.60
CA THR A 191 0.09 24.60 -12.64
C THR A 191 0.46 25.94 -11.98
N GLY A 192 0.64 26.98 -12.78
CA GLY A 192 0.84 28.35 -12.27
C GLY A 192 -0.32 28.92 -11.46
N LYS A 193 -1.49 28.28 -11.44
CA LYS A 193 -2.70 28.82 -10.80
C LYS A 193 -3.47 27.80 -9.95
N LYS A 194 -3.42 26.52 -10.29
CA LYS A 194 -4.30 25.48 -9.75
C LYS A 194 -3.52 24.22 -9.35
N VAL A 195 -4.03 23.47 -8.40
CA VAL A 195 -3.53 22.14 -8.03
C VAL A 195 -4.15 21.12 -8.96
N VAL A 196 -3.32 20.31 -9.63
CA VAL A 196 -3.77 19.31 -10.62
C VAL A 196 -3.66 17.88 -10.14
N MET A 197 -2.92 17.61 -9.04
CA MET A 197 -2.85 16.29 -8.44
C MET A 197 -2.47 16.40 -6.97
N ILE A 198 -3.15 15.58 -6.15
CA ILE A 198 -2.80 15.32 -4.75
C ILE A 198 -2.82 13.82 -4.55
N GLU A 199 -1.74 13.28 -3.99
CA GLU A 199 -1.67 11.92 -3.52
C GLU A 199 -0.99 11.90 -2.14
N ALA A 200 -1.69 11.40 -1.11
CA ALA A 200 -1.19 11.43 0.25
C ALA A 200 -1.33 10.09 0.96
N GLY A 201 -0.33 9.77 1.79
CA GLY A 201 -0.41 8.86 2.92
C GLY A 201 -0.16 9.65 4.19
N ALA A 202 -0.90 9.39 5.27
CA ALA A 202 -0.79 10.16 6.49
C ALA A 202 -1.11 9.32 7.73
N ASN A 203 -0.46 9.65 8.85
CA ASN A 203 -0.71 9.02 10.14
C ASN A 203 -1.75 9.83 10.93
N GLU A 204 -3.02 9.76 10.49
CA GLU A 204 -4.16 10.45 11.10
C GLU A 204 -3.97 11.98 11.20
N VAL A 205 -3.48 12.59 10.10
CA VAL A 205 -3.27 14.05 10.03
C VAL A 205 -4.61 14.78 9.89
N ASP A 206 -4.77 15.88 10.62
CA ASP A 206 -5.98 16.70 10.56
C ASP A 206 -6.12 17.49 9.24
N ASN A 207 -7.35 17.95 8.96
CA ASN A 207 -7.67 18.65 7.71
C ASN A 207 -6.89 19.96 7.55
N ASP A 208 -6.66 20.71 8.61
CA ASP A 208 -5.97 22.00 8.56
C ASP A 208 -4.50 21.83 8.24
N THR A 209 -3.85 20.84 8.88
CA THR A 209 -2.44 20.50 8.60
C THR A 209 -2.27 19.99 7.17
N MET A 210 -3.18 19.13 6.70
CA MET A 210 -3.20 18.64 5.32
C MET A 210 -3.37 19.81 4.32
N TYR A 211 -4.32 20.71 4.58
CA TYR A 211 -4.53 21.88 3.75
C TYR A 211 -3.28 22.76 3.66
N LYS A 212 -2.64 23.08 4.81
CA LYS A 212 -1.39 23.86 4.85
C LYS A 212 -0.25 23.18 4.10
N ALA A 213 -0.14 21.87 4.16
CA ALA A 213 0.87 21.12 3.41
C ALA A 213 0.64 21.24 1.89
N ILE A 214 -0.60 21.16 1.43
CA ILE A 214 -0.97 21.33 0.02
C ILE A 214 -0.69 22.77 -0.42
N GLU A 215 -1.07 23.75 0.38
CA GLU A 215 -0.84 25.18 0.10
C GLU A 215 0.65 25.50 0.02
N LEU A 216 1.46 25.00 0.95
CA LEU A 216 2.92 25.16 0.95
C LEU A 216 3.54 24.62 -0.33
N ALA A 217 3.16 23.38 -0.73
CA ALA A 217 3.65 22.76 -1.95
C ALA A 217 3.20 23.53 -3.21
N HIS A 218 1.94 23.97 -3.27
CA HIS A 218 1.42 24.76 -4.39
C HIS A 218 2.22 26.04 -4.59
N ASN A 219 2.53 26.77 -3.51
CA ASN A 219 3.30 28.00 -3.56
C ASN A 219 4.74 27.76 -3.99
N GLU A 220 5.39 26.73 -3.47
CA GLU A 220 6.77 26.38 -3.84
C GLU A 220 6.90 25.83 -5.28
N ASN A 221 5.89 25.14 -5.78
CA ASN A 221 5.84 24.65 -7.16
C ASN A 221 5.93 25.77 -8.20
N GLN A 222 5.55 27.01 -7.85
CA GLN A 222 5.61 28.16 -8.77
C GLN A 222 7.04 28.41 -9.26
N LYS A 223 8.05 28.19 -8.45
CA LYS A 223 9.47 28.37 -8.82
C LYS A 223 9.88 27.42 -9.95
N GLN A 224 9.36 26.17 -9.94
CA GLN A 224 9.60 25.20 -11.00
C GLN A 224 8.86 25.58 -12.28
N VAL A 225 7.62 26.03 -12.17
CA VAL A 225 6.81 26.51 -13.30
C VAL A 225 7.51 27.70 -13.98
N GLU A 226 8.05 28.65 -13.22
CA GLU A 226 8.82 29.78 -13.75
C GLU A 226 10.09 29.32 -14.47
N LEU A 227 10.84 28.35 -13.90
CA LEU A 227 12.03 27.78 -14.55
C LEU A 227 11.67 27.16 -15.89
N ILE A 228 10.62 26.32 -15.94
CA ILE A 228 10.22 25.64 -17.16
C ILE A 228 9.67 26.65 -18.20
N ASN A 229 8.93 27.66 -17.78
CA ASN A 229 8.49 28.75 -18.69
C ASN A 229 9.67 29.50 -19.30
N ARG A 230 10.76 29.73 -18.55
CA ARG A 230 12.00 30.29 -19.10
C ARG A 230 12.62 29.37 -20.15
N MET A 231 12.66 28.03 -19.87
CA MET A 231 13.12 27.05 -20.88
C MET A 231 12.27 27.09 -22.14
N VAL A 232 10.95 27.16 -22.01
CA VAL A 232 10.04 27.26 -23.18
C VAL A 232 10.32 28.52 -24.00
N ALA A 233 10.55 29.65 -23.36
CA ALA A 233 10.86 30.89 -24.03
C ALA A 233 12.20 30.86 -24.80
N GLU A 234 13.20 30.13 -24.30
CA GLU A 234 14.54 30.04 -24.88
C GLU A 234 14.68 28.94 -25.94
N ILE A 235 14.09 27.74 -25.68
CA ILE A 235 14.33 26.55 -26.51
C ILE A 235 13.05 25.79 -26.89
N GLY A 236 11.87 26.30 -26.52
CA GLY A 236 10.59 25.67 -26.82
C GLY A 236 10.31 25.58 -28.32
N LYS A 237 9.80 24.43 -28.76
CA LYS A 237 9.36 24.22 -30.13
C LYS A 237 7.93 24.70 -30.35
N PRO A 238 7.57 25.22 -31.51
CA PRO A 238 6.17 25.48 -31.87
C PRO A 238 5.37 24.17 -31.79
N LYS A 239 4.16 24.24 -31.23
CA LYS A 239 3.30 23.05 -31.14
C LYS A 239 2.79 22.67 -32.53
N PHE A 240 2.84 21.36 -32.86
CA PHE A 240 2.34 20.89 -34.15
C PHE A 240 0.81 20.92 -34.18
N ASP A 241 0.26 21.15 -35.38
CA ASP A 241 -1.16 21.00 -35.64
C ASP A 241 -1.54 19.54 -35.84
N TYR A 242 -2.75 19.14 -35.42
CA TYR A 242 -3.21 17.74 -35.45
C TYR A 242 -4.64 17.64 -36.00
N PRO A 243 -5.05 16.48 -36.52
CA PRO A 243 -6.43 16.29 -36.93
C PRO A 243 -7.38 16.44 -35.74
N HIS A 244 -8.20 17.48 -35.77
CA HIS A 244 -9.23 17.70 -34.77
C HIS A 244 -10.36 16.68 -34.95
N ALA A 245 -10.81 16.07 -33.82
CA ALA A 245 -11.93 15.15 -33.85
C ALA A 245 -13.18 15.86 -34.38
N SER A 246 -13.78 15.28 -35.42
CA SER A 246 -15.01 15.86 -35.99
C SER A 246 -16.18 15.50 -35.05
N PHE A 247 -16.99 16.50 -34.73
CA PHE A 247 -18.23 16.32 -33.96
C PHE A 247 -19.38 16.97 -34.74
N ASN A 248 -20.46 16.24 -34.93
CA ASN A 248 -21.64 16.79 -35.61
C ASN A 248 -22.51 17.56 -34.63
N GLN A 249 -22.20 18.85 -34.47
CA GLN A 249 -22.90 19.75 -33.55
C GLN A 249 -24.38 19.93 -33.94
N GLU A 250 -24.70 19.97 -35.24
CA GLU A 250 -26.07 20.11 -35.71
C GLU A 250 -26.95 18.92 -35.33
N LEU A 251 -26.43 17.70 -35.53
CA LEU A 251 -27.11 16.47 -35.11
C LEU A 251 -27.30 16.44 -33.61
N PHE A 252 -26.25 16.75 -32.82
CA PHE A 252 -26.33 16.84 -31.36
C PHE A 252 -27.40 17.79 -30.88
N ASP A 253 -27.47 19.00 -31.44
CA ASP A 253 -28.44 20.03 -31.04
C ASP A 253 -29.88 19.56 -31.34
N LYS A 254 -30.12 18.93 -32.49
CA LYS A 254 -31.41 18.34 -32.83
C LYS A 254 -31.82 17.21 -31.89
N ILE A 255 -30.90 16.30 -31.56
CA ILE A 255 -31.16 15.21 -30.60
C ILE A 255 -31.50 15.80 -29.25
N VAL A 256 -30.74 16.76 -28.75
CA VAL A 256 -30.98 17.42 -27.47
C VAL A 256 -32.33 18.13 -27.45
N GLU A 257 -32.71 18.83 -28.51
CA GLU A 257 -34.00 19.51 -28.61
C GLU A 257 -35.19 18.51 -28.57
N CYS A 258 -35.08 17.42 -29.32
CA CYS A 258 -36.18 16.45 -29.42
C CYS A 258 -36.31 15.53 -28.21
N PHE A 259 -35.17 15.12 -27.60
CA PHE A 259 -35.14 14.03 -26.62
C PHE A 259 -34.80 14.43 -25.18
N MET A 260 -34.72 15.72 -24.85
CA MET A 260 -34.32 16.19 -23.49
C MET A 260 -35.21 15.60 -22.38
N ASN A 261 -36.51 15.50 -22.56
CA ASN A 261 -37.41 14.98 -21.54
C ASN A 261 -37.27 13.45 -21.39
N GLU A 262 -37.13 12.74 -22.49
CA GLU A 262 -36.91 11.28 -22.49
C GLU A 262 -35.55 10.94 -21.87
N ALA A 263 -34.52 11.67 -22.22
CA ALA A 263 -33.18 11.53 -21.67
C ALA A 263 -33.15 11.77 -20.16
N LYS A 264 -33.84 12.81 -19.67
CA LYS A 264 -34.00 13.05 -18.22
C LYS A 264 -34.74 11.90 -17.54
N ALA A 265 -35.82 11.38 -18.12
CA ALA A 265 -36.54 10.22 -17.59
C ALA A 265 -35.70 8.91 -17.60
N ALA A 266 -34.87 8.72 -18.62
CA ALA A 266 -33.93 7.60 -18.68
C ALA A 266 -32.83 7.68 -17.59
N MET A 267 -32.35 8.89 -17.31
CA MET A 267 -31.31 9.12 -16.29
C MET A 267 -31.82 9.06 -14.85
N ASP A 268 -33.10 9.35 -14.61
CA ASP A 268 -33.73 9.45 -13.27
C ASP A 268 -33.96 8.03 -12.67
N THR A 269 -32.92 7.42 -12.20
CA THR A 269 -32.95 6.10 -11.52
C THR A 269 -31.63 5.81 -10.80
N ASP A 270 -31.71 5.11 -9.67
CA ASP A 270 -30.58 4.59 -8.92
C ASP A 270 -30.01 3.30 -9.51
N ASP A 271 -30.80 2.58 -10.34
CA ASP A 271 -30.39 1.33 -10.97
C ASP A 271 -29.66 1.57 -12.29
N LYS A 272 -28.39 1.14 -12.32
CA LYS A 272 -27.53 1.25 -13.50
C LYS A 272 -28.10 0.50 -14.71
N ASN A 273 -28.60 -0.71 -14.51
CA ASN A 273 -29.11 -1.55 -15.61
C ASN A 273 -30.38 -0.97 -16.22
N VAL A 274 -31.27 -0.44 -15.37
CA VAL A 274 -32.49 0.25 -15.83
C VAL A 274 -32.13 1.49 -16.65
N ARG A 275 -31.14 2.26 -16.20
CA ARG A 275 -30.66 3.45 -16.91
C ARG A 275 -30.09 3.08 -18.28
N GLU A 276 -29.23 2.09 -18.34
CA GLU A 276 -28.62 1.63 -19.61
C GLU A 276 -29.68 1.11 -20.58
N ALA A 277 -30.67 0.34 -20.11
CA ALA A 277 -31.77 -0.17 -20.94
C ALA A 277 -32.60 0.96 -21.55
N ARG A 278 -33.04 1.93 -20.72
CA ARG A 278 -33.81 3.09 -21.20
C ARG A 278 -33.00 3.98 -22.17
N TRP A 279 -31.69 4.10 -21.92
CA TRP A 279 -30.82 4.87 -22.79
C TRP A 279 -30.65 4.22 -24.16
N ASN A 280 -30.49 2.90 -24.20
CA ASN A 280 -30.38 2.14 -25.45
C ASN A 280 -31.69 2.23 -26.26
N GLU A 281 -32.86 2.13 -25.62
CA GLU A 281 -34.16 2.31 -26.27
C GLU A 281 -34.26 3.71 -26.90
N MET A 282 -33.80 4.75 -26.21
CA MET A 282 -33.79 6.10 -26.76
C MET A 282 -32.82 6.25 -27.95
N ILE A 283 -31.69 5.55 -27.96
CA ILE A 283 -30.76 5.55 -29.11
C ILE A 283 -31.44 4.91 -30.34
N GLU A 284 -32.28 3.86 -30.17
CA GLU A 284 -33.08 3.32 -31.25
C GLU A 284 -34.07 4.35 -31.84
N HIS A 285 -34.69 5.17 -30.97
CA HIS A 285 -35.53 6.28 -31.44
C HIS A 285 -34.71 7.36 -32.19
N TRP A 286 -33.45 7.61 -31.81
CA TRP A 286 -32.59 8.51 -32.58
C TRP A 286 -32.33 7.99 -33.98
N HIS A 287 -32.09 6.66 -34.15
CA HIS A 287 -31.91 6.04 -35.44
C HIS A 287 -33.18 6.15 -36.33
N GLU A 288 -34.34 5.86 -35.76
CA GLU A 288 -35.61 6.00 -36.49
C GLU A 288 -35.84 7.42 -36.99
N MET A 289 -35.45 8.43 -36.24
CA MET A 289 -35.73 9.83 -36.57
C MET A 289 -34.65 10.46 -37.46
N PHE A 290 -33.38 10.13 -37.28
CA PHE A 290 -32.28 10.89 -37.88
C PHE A 290 -31.40 10.11 -38.86
N LEU A 291 -31.46 8.76 -38.90
CA LEU A 291 -30.55 7.95 -39.73
C LEU A 291 -30.70 8.26 -41.23
N GLU A 292 -31.88 8.57 -41.70
CA GLU A 292 -32.08 8.95 -43.12
C GLU A 292 -31.40 10.28 -43.48
N GLN A 293 -31.40 11.25 -42.54
CA GLN A 293 -30.77 12.54 -42.72
C GLN A 293 -29.27 12.53 -42.43
N TYR A 294 -28.83 11.67 -41.51
CA TYR A 294 -27.44 11.52 -41.05
C TYR A 294 -27.00 10.07 -41.14
N PRO A 295 -26.70 9.54 -42.35
CA PRO A 295 -26.37 8.09 -42.52
C PRO A 295 -25.09 7.65 -41.79
N ASP A 296 -24.23 8.59 -41.39
CA ASP A 296 -22.99 8.37 -40.69
C ASP A 296 -23.10 8.61 -39.16
N MET A 297 -24.33 8.77 -38.61
CA MET A 297 -24.55 9.11 -37.22
C MET A 297 -23.96 8.11 -36.22
N ASP A 298 -23.83 6.86 -36.60
CA ASP A 298 -23.26 5.81 -35.75
C ASP A 298 -21.84 6.12 -35.30
N GLN A 299 -21.10 6.86 -36.10
CA GLN A 299 -19.73 7.30 -35.77
C GLN A 299 -19.70 8.31 -34.62
N TYR A 300 -20.81 8.97 -34.31
CA TYR A 300 -20.91 10.03 -33.31
C TYR A 300 -21.72 9.65 -32.07
N LEU A 301 -22.38 8.46 -32.06
CA LEU A 301 -23.32 8.07 -31.00
C LEU A 301 -22.70 8.08 -29.62
N ASP A 302 -21.50 7.54 -29.48
CA ASP A 302 -20.82 7.48 -28.18
C ASP A 302 -20.49 8.88 -27.65
N GLU A 303 -20.02 9.78 -28.54
CA GLU A 303 -19.70 11.14 -28.16
C GLU A 303 -20.97 11.98 -27.90
N ILE A 304 -22.02 11.80 -28.69
CA ILE A 304 -23.34 12.44 -28.48
C ILE A 304 -23.91 11.99 -27.13
N THR A 305 -23.93 10.67 -26.89
CA THR A 305 -24.36 10.08 -25.61
C THR A 305 -23.61 10.67 -24.44
N TYR A 306 -22.27 10.69 -24.52
CA TYR A 306 -21.43 11.24 -23.46
C TYR A 306 -21.75 12.71 -23.19
N LYS A 307 -21.80 13.55 -24.23
CA LYS A 307 -22.07 15.00 -24.10
C LYS A 307 -23.50 15.27 -23.61
N PHE A 308 -24.46 14.47 -24.03
CA PHE A 308 -25.85 14.63 -23.60
C PHE A 308 -26.04 14.26 -22.14
N GLN A 309 -25.53 13.10 -21.73
CA GLN A 309 -25.54 12.70 -20.31
C GLN A 309 -24.80 13.71 -19.45
N LYS A 310 -23.64 14.21 -19.88
CA LYS A 310 -22.87 15.24 -19.17
C LYS A 310 -23.67 16.52 -18.98
N LYS A 311 -24.41 16.94 -20.02
CA LYS A 311 -25.27 18.13 -19.95
C LYS A 311 -26.37 17.99 -18.89
N ILE A 312 -27.03 16.82 -18.83
CA ILE A 312 -28.09 16.53 -17.86
C ILE A 312 -27.52 16.47 -16.44
N VAL A 313 -26.46 15.70 -16.25
CA VAL A 313 -25.81 15.53 -14.93
C VAL A 313 -25.32 16.90 -14.40
N LYS A 314 -24.67 17.70 -15.24
CA LYS A 314 -24.22 19.04 -14.86
C LYS A 314 -25.39 19.92 -14.46
N GLN A 315 -26.44 19.98 -15.27
CA GLN A 315 -27.63 20.77 -14.97
C GLN A 315 -28.25 20.37 -13.64
N TRP A 316 -28.48 19.07 -13.42
CA TRP A 316 -29.11 18.58 -12.20
C TRP A 316 -28.28 18.86 -10.95
N LEU A 317 -26.99 18.64 -11.01
CA LEU A 317 -26.10 18.91 -9.86
C LEU A 317 -26.05 20.39 -9.49
N LEU A 318 -26.12 21.30 -10.48
CA LEU A 318 -26.25 22.75 -10.24
C LEU A 318 -27.61 23.12 -9.62
N GLU A 319 -28.67 22.46 -10.06
CA GLU A 319 -30.03 22.61 -9.48
C GLU A 319 -30.17 21.95 -8.09
N GLY A 320 -29.15 21.21 -7.62
CA GLY A 320 -29.16 20.49 -6.34
C GLY A 320 -29.86 19.14 -6.38
N HIS A 321 -30.14 18.62 -7.58
CA HIS A 321 -30.71 17.31 -7.82
C HIS A 321 -29.63 16.32 -8.24
N ARG A 322 -29.76 15.04 -7.86
CA ARG A 322 -28.85 13.95 -8.28
C ARG A 322 -29.62 12.91 -9.09
N VAL A 323 -28.91 12.14 -9.89
CA VAL A 323 -29.49 11.12 -10.78
C VAL A 323 -30.28 10.03 -10.06
N ASP A 324 -30.09 9.87 -8.77
CA ASP A 324 -30.79 8.93 -7.87
C ASP A 324 -31.66 9.65 -6.82
N GLY A 325 -31.90 10.93 -6.97
CA GLY A 325 -32.75 11.73 -6.11
C GLY A 325 -32.12 12.17 -4.78
N ARG A 326 -30.88 11.77 -4.47
CA ARG A 326 -30.19 12.15 -3.23
C ARG A 326 -29.88 13.64 -3.16
N ALA A 327 -29.75 14.16 -1.93
CA ALA A 327 -29.14 15.45 -1.68
C ALA A 327 -27.61 15.39 -1.90
N LYS A 328 -26.95 16.58 -2.05
CA LYS A 328 -25.52 16.68 -2.33
C LYS A 328 -24.63 15.98 -1.29
N ASN A 329 -25.02 16.02 -0.02
CA ASN A 329 -24.26 15.44 1.10
C ASN A 329 -24.84 14.10 1.58
N GLU A 330 -25.71 13.48 0.82
CA GLU A 330 -26.35 12.23 1.16
C GLU A 330 -25.56 11.03 0.59
N ILE A 331 -25.31 10.05 1.46
CA ILE A 331 -24.64 8.80 1.11
C ILE A 331 -25.69 7.78 0.68
N ARG A 332 -25.37 6.95 -0.33
CA ARG A 332 -26.22 5.83 -0.75
C ARG A 332 -26.52 4.89 0.42
N PRO A 333 -27.61 4.09 0.39
CA PRO A 333 -27.89 3.10 1.42
C PRO A 333 -26.70 2.21 1.72
N LEU A 334 -26.37 2.03 3.01
CA LEU A 334 -25.20 1.31 3.50
C LEU A 334 -25.60 -0.03 4.11
N ALA A 335 -24.77 -1.05 3.91
CA ALA A 335 -24.78 -2.30 4.66
C ALA A 335 -23.35 -2.79 4.93
N ALA A 336 -23.15 -3.46 6.07
CA ALA A 336 -21.89 -4.06 6.46
C ALA A 336 -22.14 -5.42 7.11
N GLU A 337 -21.32 -6.40 6.76
CA GLU A 337 -21.35 -7.75 7.32
C GLU A 337 -19.93 -8.23 7.60
N VAL A 338 -19.73 -9.01 8.66
CA VAL A 338 -18.46 -9.66 9.00
C VAL A 338 -18.68 -11.16 9.18
N GLY A 339 -17.60 -11.96 9.02
CA GLY A 339 -17.69 -13.41 9.14
C GLY A 339 -18.48 -14.07 7.99
N VAL A 340 -18.50 -13.44 6.82
CA VAL A 340 -19.24 -13.91 5.63
C VAL A 340 -18.74 -15.25 5.12
N LEU A 341 -17.42 -15.49 5.20
CA LEU A 341 -16.77 -16.70 4.71
C LEU A 341 -16.28 -17.57 5.89
N PRO A 342 -16.76 -18.82 6.03
CA PRO A 342 -16.58 -19.58 7.27
C PRO A 342 -15.16 -20.13 7.50
N ARG A 343 -14.31 -20.21 6.47
CA ARG A 343 -12.98 -20.87 6.59
C ARG A 343 -11.80 -19.93 6.41
N VAL A 344 -12.04 -18.66 6.16
CA VAL A 344 -10.99 -17.64 6.08
C VAL A 344 -10.63 -17.11 7.48
N HIS A 345 -9.59 -16.30 7.57
CA HIS A 345 -9.17 -15.78 8.88
C HIS A 345 -10.00 -14.57 9.32
N GLY A 346 -10.52 -13.79 8.38
CA GLY A 346 -11.50 -12.73 8.60
C GLY A 346 -12.10 -12.29 7.28
N SER A 347 -13.34 -11.85 7.26
CA SER A 347 -14.02 -11.35 6.08
C SER A 347 -14.99 -10.24 6.40
N GLY A 348 -15.06 -9.23 5.51
CA GLY A 348 -15.98 -8.11 5.60
C GLY A 348 -16.62 -7.82 4.24
N LEU A 349 -17.94 -7.77 4.20
CA LEU A 349 -18.70 -7.32 3.04
C LEU A 349 -19.20 -5.91 3.32
N PHE A 350 -18.81 -4.96 2.48
CA PHE A 350 -19.29 -3.59 2.54
C PHE A 350 -20.11 -3.25 1.31
N THR A 351 -21.33 -2.76 1.52
CA THR A 351 -22.27 -2.39 0.47
C THR A 351 -22.63 -0.92 0.57
N ARG A 352 -22.64 -0.22 -0.56
CA ARG A 352 -23.06 1.16 -0.70
C ARG A 352 -23.87 1.34 -1.99
N GLY A 353 -25.18 1.38 -1.90
CA GLY A 353 -26.06 1.23 -3.06
C GLY A 353 -25.76 -0.04 -3.83
N GLN A 354 -25.55 0.06 -5.13
CA GLN A 354 -25.14 -1.08 -5.99
C GLN A 354 -23.64 -1.41 -5.95
N THR A 355 -22.82 -0.69 -5.18
CA THR A 355 -21.39 -1.01 -5.03
C THR A 355 -21.19 -1.95 -3.86
N GLN A 356 -20.59 -3.12 -4.10
CA GLN A 356 -20.28 -4.13 -3.09
C GLN A 356 -18.85 -4.61 -3.20
N VAL A 357 -18.17 -4.68 -2.05
CA VAL A 357 -16.80 -5.19 -1.95
C VAL A 357 -16.71 -6.21 -0.82
N LEU A 358 -16.30 -7.42 -1.15
CA LEU A 358 -15.98 -8.48 -0.20
C LEU A 358 -14.46 -8.49 0.03
N SER A 359 -14.04 -8.11 1.23
CA SER A 359 -12.63 -8.15 1.62
C SER A 359 -12.35 -9.35 2.50
N VAL A 360 -11.21 -10.00 2.28
CA VAL A 360 -10.78 -11.20 2.99
C VAL A 360 -9.38 -10.99 3.55
N CYS A 361 -9.24 -11.19 4.86
CA CYS A 361 -7.97 -11.12 5.57
C CYS A 361 -7.38 -12.52 5.77
N THR A 362 -6.09 -12.65 5.48
CA THR A 362 -5.27 -13.83 5.72
C THR A 362 -4.06 -13.46 6.57
N LEU A 363 -3.82 -14.23 7.61
CA LEU A 363 -2.69 -14.09 8.53
C LEU A 363 -1.72 -15.26 8.32
N ASP A 364 -0.42 -14.99 8.31
CA ASP A 364 0.62 -16.05 8.26
C ASP A 364 1.85 -15.58 9.06
N THR A 365 2.86 -16.41 9.13
CA THR A 365 4.14 -16.09 9.78
C THR A 365 4.89 -14.98 9.00
N LEU A 366 5.86 -14.33 9.65
CA LEU A 366 6.67 -13.27 9.03
C LEU A 366 7.45 -13.75 7.80
N SER A 367 7.76 -15.06 7.71
CA SER A 367 8.37 -15.63 6.48
C SER A 367 7.51 -15.48 5.22
N ALA A 368 6.20 -15.20 5.38
CA ALA A 368 5.27 -14.91 4.27
C ALA A 368 5.27 -13.44 3.83
N CYS A 369 6.08 -12.56 4.44
CA CYS A 369 6.24 -11.17 3.99
C CYS A 369 6.71 -11.12 2.53
N GLN A 370 6.15 -10.20 1.76
CA GLN A 370 6.56 -10.01 0.38
C GLN A 370 7.98 -9.45 0.32
N LYS A 371 8.90 -10.13 -0.37
CA LYS A 371 10.24 -9.62 -0.63
C LYS A 371 10.23 -8.66 -1.81
N LEU A 372 10.89 -7.51 -1.64
CA LEU A 372 10.96 -6.43 -2.62
C LEU A 372 12.37 -6.36 -3.22
N ASP A 373 12.48 -6.39 -4.56
CA ASP A 373 13.73 -6.18 -5.30
C ASP A 373 13.57 -4.94 -6.18
N THR A 374 13.65 -3.77 -5.55
CA THR A 374 13.39 -2.46 -6.13
C THR A 374 14.59 -1.52 -5.95
N ILE A 375 14.50 -0.31 -6.50
CA ILE A 375 15.49 0.77 -6.28
C ILE A 375 15.27 1.50 -4.94
N TRP A 376 14.22 1.16 -4.20
CA TRP A 376 13.84 1.79 -2.93
C TRP A 376 14.51 1.10 -1.75
N GLU A 377 14.45 1.75 -0.58
CA GLU A 377 15.10 1.26 0.64
C GLU A 377 14.36 0.09 1.28
N GLU A 378 13.04 -0.01 1.08
CA GLU A 378 12.24 -1.11 1.62
C GLU A 378 12.57 -2.41 0.90
N THR A 379 12.89 -3.45 1.67
CA THR A 379 13.24 -4.79 1.19
C THR A 379 12.14 -5.80 1.36
N GLU A 380 11.13 -5.48 2.16
CA GLU A 380 9.98 -6.35 2.41
C GLU A 380 8.72 -5.57 2.78
N LYS A 381 7.58 -6.21 2.58
CA LYS A 381 6.26 -5.69 2.90
C LYS A 381 5.51 -6.71 3.76
N ARG A 382 5.20 -6.36 5.01
CA ARG A 382 4.48 -7.20 5.96
C ARG A 382 2.96 -7.10 5.78
N TYR A 383 2.43 -5.92 5.54
CA TYR A 383 1.03 -5.67 5.20
C TYR A 383 0.89 -5.53 3.69
N MET A 384 0.04 -6.37 3.10
CA MET A 384 -0.21 -6.43 1.66
C MET A 384 -1.71 -6.26 1.40
N HIS A 385 -2.07 -5.36 0.49
CA HIS A 385 -3.46 -5.21 0.07
C HIS A 385 -3.59 -5.41 -1.45
N HIS A 386 -4.41 -6.38 -1.85
CA HIS A 386 -4.71 -6.67 -3.24
C HIS A 386 -6.17 -6.35 -3.57
N TYR A 387 -6.43 -5.95 -4.80
CA TYR A 387 -7.74 -5.53 -5.26
C TYR A 387 -8.03 -6.18 -6.62
N ASN A 388 -9.19 -6.82 -6.74
CA ASN A 388 -9.64 -7.49 -7.95
C ASN A 388 -10.95 -6.86 -8.45
N PHE A 389 -11.00 -6.59 -9.78
CA PHE A 389 -12.15 -5.98 -10.44
C PHE A 389 -12.56 -6.83 -11.66
N PRO A 390 -13.28 -7.94 -11.45
CA PRO A 390 -13.70 -8.84 -12.54
C PRO A 390 -14.82 -8.22 -13.39
N GLY A 391 -14.93 -8.63 -14.65
CA GLY A 391 -15.93 -8.09 -15.60
C GLY A 391 -17.37 -8.18 -15.09
N TYR A 392 -17.73 -9.28 -14.39
CA TYR A 392 -19.08 -9.44 -13.85
C TYR A 392 -19.48 -8.34 -12.86
N SER A 393 -18.53 -7.67 -12.21
CA SER A 393 -18.83 -6.58 -11.28
C SER A 393 -19.49 -5.37 -11.93
N VAL A 394 -19.33 -5.22 -13.22
CA VAL A 394 -19.96 -4.18 -14.05
C VAL A 394 -20.88 -4.75 -15.13
N GLY A 395 -21.19 -6.07 -15.09
CA GLY A 395 -22.06 -6.73 -16.06
C GLY A 395 -21.37 -7.07 -17.39
N GLU A 396 -20.04 -7.01 -17.48
CA GLU A 396 -19.29 -7.27 -18.70
C GLU A 396 -18.81 -8.72 -18.80
N ALA A 397 -19.01 -9.36 -19.96
CA ALA A 397 -18.48 -10.67 -20.29
C ALA A 397 -17.00 -10.56 -20.72
N LYS A 398 -16.10 -10.53 -19.73
CA LYS A 398 -14.65 -10.46 -19.96
C LYS A 398 -13.93 -11.69 -19.39
N PRO A 399 -12.89 -12.22 -20.08
CA PRO A 399 -12.05 -13.27 -19.52
C PRO A 399 -11.24 -12.74 -18.34
N SER A 400 -10.97 -13.62 -17.36
CA SER A 400 -10.07 -13.31 -16.25
C SER A 400 -8.64 -13.07 -16.77
N ARG A 401 -8.02 -11.99 -16.34
CA ARG A 401 -6.64 -11.60 -16.68
C ARG A 401 -5.88 -11.20 -15.42
N SER A 402 -4.57 -11.06 -15.55
CA SER A 402 -3.76 -10.46 -14.48
C SER A 402 -4.25 -9.04 -14.17
N PRO A 403 -4.14 -8.59 -12.90
CA PRO A 403 -4.52 -7.23 -12.51
C PRO A 403 -3.86 -6.17 -13.39
N GLY A 404 -4.66 -5.23 -13.86
CA GLY A 404 -4.19 -4.09 -14.64
C GLY A 404 -3.67 -2.95 -13.75
N ARG A 405 -3.17 -1.88 -14.38
CA ARG A 405 -2.65 -0.69 -13.67
C ARG A 405 -3.70 -0.04 -12.75
N ARG A 406 -4.99 -0.13 -13.09
CA ARG A 406 -6.08 0.43 -12.28
C ARG A 406 -6.28 -0.38 -10.99
N GLU A 407 -6.33 -1.70 -11.09
CA GLU A 407 -6.48 -2.58 -9.92
C GLU A 407 -5.29 -2.45 -8.98
N ILE A 408 -4.07 -2.40 -9.49
CA ILE A 408 -2.86 -2.15 -8.68
C ILE A 408 -2.96 -0.80 -7.97
N GLY A 409 -3.40 0.25 -8.65
CA GLY A 409 -3.57 1.58 -8.05
C GLY A 409 -4.64 1.64 -6.96
N HIS A 410 -5.77 0.93 -7.15
CA HIS A 410 -6.83 0.86 -6.14
C HIS A 410 -6.41 0.05 -4.91
N GLY A 411 -5.68 -1.06 -5.13
CA GLY A 411 -5.10 -1.86 -4.04
C GLY A 411 -4.12 -1.03 -3.21
N ALA A 412 -3.20 -0.32 -3.86
CA ALA A 412 -2.22 0.53 -3.20
C ALA A 412 -2.86 1.72 -2.42
N LEU A 413 -3.97 2.28 -2.91
CA LEU A 413 -4.71 3.30 -2.17
C LEU A 413 -5.28 2.73 -0.87
N ALA A 414 -5.90 1.56 -0.92
CA ALA A 414 -6.44 0.91 0.26
C ALA A 414 -5.33 0.45 1.23
N GLU A 415 -4.21 -0.05 0.72
CA GLU A 415 -3.02 -0.35 1.52
C GLU A 415 -2.52 0.88 2.28
N ARG A 416 -2.31 1.98 1.58
CA ARG A 416 -1.87 3.26 2.15
C ARG A 416 -2.84 3.80 3.19
N ALA A 417 -4.15 3.65 2.95
CA ALA A 417 -5.19 4.11 3.87
C ALA A 417 -5.20 3.35 5.19
N LEU A 418 -4.87 2.06 5.18
CA LEU A 418 -4.93 1.18 6.35
C LEU A 418 -3.58 1.01 7.06
N LEU A 419 -2.47 1.22 6.36
CA LEU A 419 -1.12 1.05 6.92
C LEU A 419 -0.90 1.79 8.25
N PRO A 420 -1.38 3.04 8.45
CA PRO A 420 -1.20 3.78 9.71
C PRO A 420 -1.93 3.19 10.91
N VAL A 421 -2.90 2.32 10.70
CA VAL A 421 -3.68 1.67 11.77
C VAL A 421 -3.30 0.20 11.98
N ILE A 422 -2.42 -0.37 11.15
CA ILE A 422 -1.90 -1.71 11.33
C ILE A 422 -0.98 -1.74 12.56
N PRO A 423 -1.14 -2.69 13.48
CA PRO A 423 -0.27 -2.81 14.66
C PRO A 423 1.18 -3.09 14.28
N SER A 424 2.12 -2.73 15.15
CA SER A 424 3.54 -3.04 14.98
C SER A 424 3.79 -4.56 14.94
N VAL A 425 4.98 -4.97 14.50
CA VAL A 425 5.36 -6.40 14.50
C VAL A 425 5.46 -6.94 15.92
N ASP A 426 5.87 -6.11 16.88
CA ASP A 426 6.00 -6.52 18.29
C ASP A 426 4.64 -6.75 18.94
N GLU A 427 3.61 -5.97 18.56
CA GLU A 427 2.24 -6.13 19.07
C GLU A 427 1.48 -7.26 18.38
N PHE A 428 1.73 -7.47 17.08
CA PHE A 428 1.01 -8.46 16.28
C PHE A 428 1.95 -9.07 15.21
N PRO A 429 2.71 -10.13 15.54
CA PRO A 429 3.82 -10.65 14.75
C PRO A 429 3.37 -11.52 13.56
N TYR A 430 2.41 -11.05 12.76
CA TYR A 430 1.91 -11.73 11.57
C TYR A 430 2.24 -10.96 10.30
N ALA A 431 2.52 -11.65 9.21
CA ALA A 431 2.32 -11.16 7.87
C ALA A 431 0.81 -11.08 7.61
N ILE A 432 0.32 -9.95 7.12
CA ILE A 432 -1.10 -9.66 6.92
C ILE A 432 -1.36 -9.44 5.44
N ARG A 433 -2.24 -10.23 4.84
CA ARG A 433 -2.69 -10.03 3.47
C ARG A 433 -4.19 -9.82 3.42
N VAL A 434 -4.63 -8.70 2.87
CA VAL A 434 -6.04 -8.43 2.57
C VAL A 434 -6.26 -8.46 1.08
N VAL A 435 -7.33 -9.11 0.65
CA VAL A 435 -7.78 -9.12 -0.75
C VAL A 435 -9.19 -8.59 -0.81
N SER A 436 -9.41 -7.53 -1.60
CA SER A 436 -10.72 -6.97 -1.86
C SER A 436 -11.24 -7.44 -3.22
N GLU A 437 -12.32 -8.21 -3.21
CA GLU A 437 -13.05 -8.66 -4.38
C GLU A 437 -14.24 -7.73 -4.65
N VAL A 438 -14.20 -7.00 -5.75
CA VAL A 438 -15.35 -6.18 -6.16
C VAL A 438 -16.40 -7.09 -6.79
N VAL A 439 -17.50 -7.31 -6.08
CA VAL A 439 -18.58 -8.18 -6.54
C VAL A 439 -19.67 -7.42 -7.30
N SER A 440 -19.79 -6.11 -7.06
CA SER A 440 -20.66 -5.21 -7.83
C SER A 440 -20.09 -3.78 -7.80
N SER A 441 -20.25 -3.03 -8.88
CA SER A 441 -19.70 -1.67 -9.01
C SER A 441 -20.65 -0.70 -9.68
N ASN A 442 -20.97 0.37 -8.94
CA ASN A 442 -21.60 1.59 -9.47
C ASN A 442 -20.91 2.83 -8.87
N GLY A 443 -19.59 2.94 -9.08
CA GLY A 443 -18.74 4.05 -8.63
C GLY A 443 -18.14 3.88 -7.23
N SER A 444 -16.99 4.50 -7.02
CA SER A 444 -16.24 4.59 -5.74
C SER A 444 -15.89 3.25 -5.08
N THR A 445 -15.52 2.25 -5.86
CA THR A 445 -15.20 0.89 -5.39
C THR A 445 -13.94 0.82 -4.53
N SER A 446 -12.92 1.66 -4.80
CA SER A 446 -11.71 1.73 -3.98
C SER A 446 -12.01 2.17 -2.54
N GLN A 447 -12.96 3.09 -2.37
CA GLN A 447 -13.40 3.52 -1.04
C GLN A 447 -14.23 2.43 -0.33
N GLY A 448 -15.02 1.68 -1.08
CA GLY A 448 -15.69 0.48 -0.58
C GLY A 448 -14.70 -0.60 -0.12
N SER A 449 -13.57 -0.77 -0.84
CA SER A 449 -12.52 -1.72 -0.44
C SER A 449 -11.83 -1.32 0.87
N ILE A 450 -11.64 -0.04 1.15
CA ILE A 450 -11.10 0.44 2.43
C ILE A 450 -12.04 0.07 3.58
N CYS A 451 -13.34 0.35 3.44
CA CYS A 451 -14.33 0.01 4.45
C CYS A 451 -14.43 -1.52 4.66
N GLY A 452 -14.54 -2.30 3.58
CA GLY A 452 -14.58 -3.76 3.64
C GLY A 452 -13.32 -4.37 4.27
N SER A 453 -12.15 -3.80 3.98
CA SER A 453 -10.87 -4.26 4.52
C SER A 453 -10.71 -3.93 6.00
N THR A 454 -11.20 -2.77 6.45
CA THR A 454 -11.29 -2.46 7.89
C THR A 454 -12.12 -3.52 8.61
N LEU A 455 -13.31 -3.85 8.09
CA LEU A 455 -14.17 -4.89 8.65
C LEU A 455 -13.48 -6.27 8.68
N ALA A 456 -12.82 -6.65 7.59
CA ALA A 456 -12.11 -7.93 7.48
C ALA A 456 -10.92 -8.04 8.45
N LEU A 457 -10.17 -6.96 8.67
CA LEU A 457 -9.08 -6.90 9.64
C LEU A 457 -9.62 -7.05 11.07
N MET A 458 -10.69 -6.34 11.41
CA MET A 458 -11.31 -6.43 12.73
C MET A 458 -11.91 -7.82 12.97
N ASP A 459 -12.55 -8.43 11.96
CA ASP A 459 -13.08 -9.80 12.03
C ASP A 459 -11.97 -10.86 12.16
N ALA A 460 -10.79 -10.61 11.59
CA ALA A 460 -9.63 -11.47 11.73
C ALA A 460 -8.95 -11.40 13.11
N GLY A 461 -9.35 -10.47 13.96
CA GLY A 461 -8.71 -10.22 15.26
C GLY A 461 -7.41 -9.43 15.16
N VAL A 462 -7.17 -8.69 14.07
CA VAL A 462 -6.05 -7.77 13.97
C VAL A 462 -6.35 -6.54 14.84
N PRO A 463 -5.53 -6.24 15.86
CA PRO A 463 -5.80 -5.12 16.77
C PRO A 463 -5.42 -3.78 16.12
N ILE A 464 -6.17 -3.39 15.06
CA ILE A 464 -5.94 -2.11 14.40
C ILE A 464 -6.17 -0.95 15.37
N LYS A 465 -5.35 0.10 15.24
CA LYS A 465 -5.39 1.28 16.11
C LYS A 465 -6.75 1.99 16.12
N ALA A 466 -7.41 2.06 14.98
CA ALA A 466 -8.74 2.62 14.81
C ALA A 466 -9.35 2.15 13.47
N PRO A 467 -10.68 2.08 13.35
CA PRO A 467 -11.34 1.79 12.09
C PRO A 467 -11.19 2.95 11.10
N VAL A 468 -11.02 2.61 9.83
CA VAL A 468 -10.85 3.55 8.72
C VAL A 468 -12.04 3.44 7.77
N ALA A 469 -12.63 4.56 7.40
CA ALA A 469 -13.61 4.64 6.33
C ALA A 469 -13.08 5.47 5.16
N GLY A 470 -13.56 5.18 3.96
CA GLY A 470 -13.24 5.91 2.75
C GLY A 470 -14.48 6.43 2.04
N ILE A 471 -14.38 7.63 1.47
CA ILE A 471 -15.45 8.27 0.69
C ILE A 471 -14.86 9.08 -0.47
N SER A 472 -15.65 9.29 -1.52
CA SER A 472 -15.32 10.18 -2.64
C SER A 472 -16.17 11.43 -2.64
N CYS A 473 -15.57 12.53 -3.10
CA CYS A 473 -16.20 13.81 -3.34
C CYS A 473 -16.09 14.15 -4.82
N GLY A 474 -17.22 14.51 -5.45
CA GLY A 474 -17.32 14.99 -6.81
C GLY A 474 -17.37 16.52 -6.89
N LEU A 475 -17.20 17.03 -8.10
CA LEU A 475 -17.19 18.46 -8.40
C LEU A 475 -17.89 18.73 -9.73
N ILE A 476 -18.67 19.79 -9.76
CA ILE A 476 -19.12 20.45 -10.98
C ILE A 476 -18.75 21.94 -10.88
N LEU A 477 -18.21 22.47 -11.97
CA LEU A 477 -17.87 23.89 -12.11
C LEU A 477 -18.91 24.61 -12.96
N ASP A 478 -19.24 25.85 -12.58
CA ASP A 478 -20.05 26.79 -13.36
C ASP A 478 -19.40 28.15 -13.36
N GLY A 479 -18.52 28.39 -14.34
CA GLY A 479 -17.63 29.55 -14.35
C GLY A 479 -16.67 29.51 -13.17
N ASP A 480 -16.74 30.53 -12.31
CA ASP A 480 -15.94 30.65 -11.09
C ASP A 480 -16.62 29.97 -9.85
N ASP A 481 -17.92 29.63 -9.98
CA ASP A 481 -18.67 28.94 -8.93
C ASP A 481 -18.45 27.44 -9.00
N PHE A 482 -18.61 26.76 -7.85
CA PHE A 482 -18.45 25.32 -7.78
C PHE A 482 -19.52 24.66 -6.88
N THR A 483 -19.85 23.43 -7.21
CA THR A 483 -20.68 22.56 -6.40
C THR A 483 -19.95 21.25 -6.15
N THR A 484 -19.76 20.89 -4.87
CA THR A 484 -19.24 19.59 -4.45
C THR A 484 -20.37 18.70 -3.95
N PHE A 485 -20.18 17.39 -4.07
CA PHE A 485 -21.15 16.39 -3.62
C PHE A 485 -20.44 15.11 -3.18
N ILE A 486 -21.04 14.39 -2.23
CA ILE A 486 -20.45 13.22 -1.59
C ILE A 486 -20.97 11.93 -2.23
N ASP A 487 -20.16 10.88 -2.15
CA ASP A 487 -20.48 9.52 -2.61
C ASP A 487 -20.89 9.48 -4.09
N ILE A 488 -19.88 9.69 -4.93
CA ILE A 488 -20.04 9.69 -6.38
C ILE A 488 -20.49 8.31 -6.85
N GLN A 489 -21.57 8.24 -7.62
CA GLN A 489 -21.93 7.03 -8.36
C GLN A 489 -21.35 7.00 -9.78
N GLY A 490 -21.46 5.85 -10.48
CA GLY A 490 -20.78 5.61 -11.75
C GLY A 490 -21.01 6.69 -12.81
N VAL A 491 -22.24 7.12 -13.05
CA VAL A 491 -22.54 8.15 -14.04
C VAL A 491 -22.04 9.54 -13.64
N GLU A 492 -22.05 9.83 -12.34
CA GLU A 492 -21.50 11.09 -11.80
C GLU A 492 -19.99 11.10 -11.84
N ASP A 493 -19.32 9.96 -11.58
CA ASP A 493 -17.88 9.80 -11.79
C ASP A 493 -17.52 9.99 -13.27
N PHE A 494 -18.31 9.41 -14.18
CA PHE A 494 -18.03 9.47 -15.61
C PHE A 494 -18.14 10.91 -16.17
N HIS A 495 -19.11 11.71 -15.71
CA HIS A 495 -19.41 13.05 -16.20
C HIS A 495 -18.94 14.19 -15.30
N GLY A 496 -18.59 13.90 -14.05
CA GLY A 496 -18.02 14.87 -13.10
C GLY A 496 -16.62 15.34 -13.49
N GLU A 497 -16.15 16.38 -12.84
CA GLU A 497 -14.88 17.03 -13.14
C GLU A 497 -13.77 16.64 -12.15
N MET A 498 -14.14 16.03 -11.02
CA MET A 498 -13.23 15.60 -9.96
C MET A 498 -13.72 14.30 -9.31
N ASP A 499 -12.80 13.41 -9.01
CA ASP A 499 -12.97 12.29 -8.07
C ASP A 499 -11.91 12.43 -6.97
N PHE A 500 -12.32 13.08 -5.86
CA PHE A 500 -11.47 13.37 -4.71
C PHE A 500 -11.75 12.34 -3.62
N LYS A 501 -10.84 11.39 -3.47
CA LYS A 501 -10.95 10.26 -2.55
C LYS A 501 -10.22 10.54 -1.25
N VAL A 502 -10.91 10.43 -0.12
CA VAL A 502 -10.31 10.60 1.20
C VAL A 502 -10.65 9.41 2.08
N ALA A 503 -9.63 8.86 2.70
CA ALA A 503 -9.76 7.83 3.74
C ALA A 503 -9.20 8.34 5.06
N GLY A 504 -9.73 7.85 6.15
CA GLY A 504 -9.23 8.18 7.48
C GLY A 504 -10.09 7.62 8.62
N THR A 505 -9.56 7.79 9.81
CA THR A 505 -10.25 7.52 11.08
C THR A 505 -11.10 8.72 11.49
N LYS A 506 -11.75 8.67 12.65
CA LYS A 506 -12.39 9.85 13.27
C LYS A 506 -11.39 10.94 13.64
N LYS A 507 -10.14 10.58 13.90
CA LYS A 507 -9.09 11.52 14.33
C LYS A 507 -8.52 12.31 13.17
N GLY A 508 -8.30 11.68 12.02
CA GLY A 508 -7.65 12.34 10.89
C GLY A 508 -7.59 11.50 9.62
N ILE A 509 -6.94 12.07 8.64
CA ILE A 509 -6.75 11.52 7.29
C ILE A 509 -5.66 10.47 7.32
N THR A 510 -5.87 9.36 6.61
CA THR A 510 -4.84 8.32 6.38
C THR A 510 -4.42 8.23 4.91
N ALA A 511 -5.30 8.56 3.96
CA ALA A 511 -4.92 8.64 2.55
C ALA A 511 -5.81 9.62 1.76
N ILE A 512 -5.20 10.23 0.74
CA ILE A 512 -5.89 11.02 -0.28
C ILE A 512 -5.43 10.57 -1.67
N GLN A 513 -6.37 10.53 -2.61
CA GLN A 513 -6.08 10.41 -4.03
C GLN A 513 -7.07 11.29 -4.81
N MET A 514 -6.55 12.12 -5.71
CA MET A 514 -7.33 13.01 -6.54
C MET A 514 -7.14 12.69 -8.03
N ASP A 515 -8.22 12.47 -8.72
CA ASP A 515 -8.29 12.32 -10.17
C ASP A 515 -9.13 13.47 -10.76
N LEU A 516 -8.64 14.15 -11.79
CA LEU A 516 -9.29 15.31 -12.40
C LEU A 516 -9.56 15.10 -13.89
N LYS A 517 -10.61 15.77 -14.38
CA LYS A 517 -10.96 15.88 -15.80
C LYS A 517 -10.99 17.34 -16.27
N ASN A 518 -10.50 18.27 -15.44
CA ASN A 518 -10.34 19.69 -15.71
C ASN A 518 -8.88 20.13 -15.52
N ASP A 519 -8.61 21.42 -15.67
CA ASP A 519 -7.28 22.03 -15.59
C ASP A 519 -6.77 22.28 -14.16
N GLY A 520 -7.46 21.75 -13.13
CA GLY A 520 -7.04 21.83 -11.72
C GLY A 520 -8.06 22.46 -10.77
N LEU A 521 -7.75 22.42 -9.49
CA LEU A 521 -8.57 22.89 -8.39
C LEU A 521 -7.99 24.17 -7.75
N THR A 522 -8.88 25.04 -7.31
CA THR A 522 -8.52 26.15 -6.41
C THR A 522 -8.39 25.65 -4.98
N MET A 523 -7.66 26.39 -4.15
CA MET A 523 -7.51 26.06 -2.73
C MET A 523 -8.84 26.06 -1.97
N ALA A 524 -9.83 26.86 -2.40
CA ALA A 524 -11.18 26.90 -1.84
C ALA A 524 -11.92 25.57 -2.05
N ILE A 525 -11.83 24.98 -3.25
CA ILE A 525 -12.44 23.67 -3.56
C ILE A 525 -11.79 22.56 -2.72
N ILE A 526 -10.47 22.57 -2.61
CA ILE A 526 -9.72 21.58 -1.81
C ILE A 526 -10.14 21.63 -0.34
N LYS A 527 -10.23 22.84 0.24
CA LYS A 527 -10.67 23.03 1.62
C LYS A 527 -12.07 22.45 1.84
N ASN A 528 -13.00 22.80 0.98
CA ASN A 528 -14.37 22.30 1.07
C ASN A 528 -14.43 20.77 0.91
N ALA A 529 -13.69 20.18 -0.03
CA ALA A 529 -13.64 18.71 -0.22
C ALA A 529 -13.10 17.99 1.03
N LEU A 530 -12.09 18.53 1.71
CA LEU A 530 -11.56 17.97 2.95
C LEU A 530 -12.60 18.01 4.07
N GLU A 531 -13.35 19.11 4.22
CA GLU A 531 -14.37 19.28 5.22
C GLU A 531 -15.54 18.30 5.04
N ILE A 532 -16.18 18.28 3.87
CA ILE A 532 -17.37 17.44 3.63
C ILE A 532 -17.04 15.94 3.62
N THR A 533 -15.84 15.56 3.21
CA THR A 533 -15.39 14.16 3.26
C THR A 533 -15.11 13.69 4.68
N TYR A 534 -14.72 14.57 5.59
CA TYR A 534 -14.58 14.24 7.01
C TYR A 534 -15.93 13.86 7.61
N ASP A 535 -16.95 14.70 7.44
CA ASP A 535 -18.30 14.45 7.96
C ASP A 535 -18.88 13.14 7.43
N ALA A 536 -18.72 12.89 6.13
CA ALA A 536 -19.19 11.66 5.49
C ALA A 536 -18.47 10.40 6.01
N ARG A 537 -17.17 10.45 6.26
CA ARG A 537 -16.42 9.32 6.83
C ARG A 537 -16.86 9.01 8.25
N VAL A 538 -17.05 10.04 9.09
CA VAL A 538 -17.56 9.87 10.46
C VAL A 538 -18.94 9.24 10.42
N GLN A 539 -19.81 9.69 9.51
CA GLN A 539 -21.14 9.11 9.32
C GLN A 539 -21.07 7.61 8.96
N ILE A 540 -20.21 7.18 8.03
CA ILE A 540 -20.04 5.77 7.66
C ILE A 540 -19.55 4.95 8.86
N LEU A 541 -18.57 5.46 9.60
CA LEU A 541 -18.05 4.79 10.79
C LEU A 541 -19.16 4.60 11.84
N ASP A 542 -19.92 5.64 12.18
CA ASP A 542 -20.87 5.64 13.27
C ASP A 542 -22.17 4.91 12.93
N GLN A 543 -22.65 5.02 11.70
CA GLN A 543 -23.95 4.49 11.32
C GLN A 543 -23.93 3.03 10.91
N ILE A 544 -22.78 2.51 10.38
CA ILE A 544 -22.78 1.16 9.83
C ILE A 544 -21.58 0.31 10.23
N MET A 545 -20.35 0.84 10.24
CA MET A 545 -19.18 0.02 10.49
C MET A 545 -19.03 -0.36 11.96
N LEU A 546 -19.09 0.63 12.88
CA LEU A 546 -19.03 0.39 14.32
C LEU A 546 -20.24 -0.38 14.88
N PRO A 547 -21.49 -0.19 14.42
CA PRO A 547 -22.59 -1.06 14.77
C PRO A 547 -22.44 -2.51 14.31
N CYS A 548 -21.75 -2.74 13.17
CA CYS A 548 -21.46 -4.08 12.67
C CYS A 548 -20.37 -4.80 13.48
N ILE A 549 -19.27 -4.11 13.75
CA ILE A 549 -18.17 -4.58 14.60
C ILE A 549 -17.52 -3.37 15.28
N SER A 550 -17.68 -3.26 16.59
CA SER A 550 -17.22 -2.11 17.37
C SER A 550 -15.73 -2.17 17.71
N GLU A 551 -15.20 -3.38 17.90
CA GLU A 551 -13.82 -3.64 18.27
C GLU A 551 -13.31 -4.88 17.51
N PRO A 552 -11.98 -4.99 17.23
CA PRO A 552 -11.41 -6.21 16.70
C PRO A 552 -11.74 -7.42 17.58
N ARG A 553 -11.94 -8.58 16.99
CA ARG A 553 -12.14 -9.81 17.76
C ARG A 553 -10.96 -10.03 18.70
N ALA A 554 -11.26 -10.50 19.91
CA ALA A 554 -10.24 -10.72 20.94
C ALA A 554 -9.22 -11.82 20.58
N GLU A 555 -9.62 -12.78 19.74
CA GLU A 555 -8.76 -13.86 19.25
C GLU A 555 -8.78 -13.92 17.73
N VAL A 556 -7.65 -14.35 17.15
CA VAL A 556 -7.60 -14.66 15.72
C VAL A 556 -8.45 -15.91 15.42
N SER A 557 -8.86 -16.03 14.16
CA SER A 557 -9.64 -17.19 13.68
C SER A 557 -8.98 -18.52 14.08
N GLN A 558 -9.81 -19.51 14.38
CA GLN A 558 -9.33 -20.88 14.63
C GLN A 558 -8.53 -21.49 13.45
N TYR A 559 -8.69 -20.95 12.26
CA TYR A 559 -7.97 -21.36 11.05
C TYR A 559 -6.69 -20.58 10.83
N ALA A 560 -6.52 -19.44 11.52
CA ALA A 560 -5.27 -18.68 11.47
C ALA A 560 -4.17 -19.39 12.28
N PRO A 561 -2.90 -19.32 11.87
CA PRO A 561 -1.82 -19.86 12.68
C PRO A 561 -1.78 -19.14 14.03
N LYS A 562 -1.79 -19.90 15.12
CA LYS A 562 -1.52 -19.38 16.46
C LYS A 562 -0.03 -19.18 16.59
N MET A 563 0.38 -18.06 17.18
CA MET A 563 1.79 -17.71 17.33
C MET A 563 2.17 -17.63 18.81
N ILE A 564 3.35 -18.20 19.11
CA ILE A 564 4.04 -18.01 20.39
C ILE A 564 5.35 -17.30 20.07
N THR A 565 5.55 -16.16 20.71
CA THR A 565 6.84 -15.46 20.67
C THR A 565 7.61 -15.79 21.94
N MET A 566 8.88 -16.17 21.80
CA MET A 566 9.81 -16.37 22.90
C MET A 566 11.15 -15.74 22.58
N HIS A 567 11.95 -15.48 23.59
CA HIS A 567 13.28 -14.88 23.41
C HIS A 567 14.35 -15.78 24.03
N ILE A 568 15.43 -15.96 23.30
CA ILE A 568 16.61 -16.70 23.76
C ILE A 568 17.85 -15.82 23.64
N ASP A 569 18.92 -16.22 24.35
CA ASP A 569 20.22 -15.58 24.18
C ASP A 569 20.70 -15.73 22.71
N PRO A 570 21.05 -14.62 22.02
CA PRO A 570 21.53 -14.66 20.63
C PRO A 570 22.72 -15.61 20.41
N GLU A 571 23.60 -15.78 21.41
CA GLU A 571 24.73 -16.73 21.33
C GLU A 571 24.28 -18.19 21.17
N ARG A 572 23.02 -18.50 21.56
CA ARG A 572 22.44 -19.84 21.54
C ARG A 572 21.62 -20.13 20.30
N ILE A 573 21.39 -19.18 19.43
CA ILE A 573 20.67 -19.35 18.15
C ILE A 573 21.25 -20.53 17.37
N ARG A 574 22.58 -20.69 17.36
CA ARG A 574 23.26 -21.77 16.65
C ARG A 574 22.93 -23.17 17.17
N GLU A 575 22.57 -23.29 18.46
CA GLU A 575 22.16 -24.58 19.06
C GLU A 575 20.76 -24.95 18.55
N VAL A 576 19.86 -23.98 18.46
CA VAL A 576 18.48 -24.20 18.00
C VAL A 576 18.42 -24.45 16.49
N ILE A 577 19.23 -23.75 15.70
CA ILE A 577 19.32 -23.99 14.26
C ILE A 577 20.02 -25.32 13.96
N GLY A 578 21.11 -25.61 14.65
CA GLY A 578 21.93 -26.77 14.39
C GLY A 578 22.75 -26.68 13.09
N LYS A 579 23.66 -27.63 12.86
CA LYS A 579 24.52 -27.68 11.68
C LYS A 579 23.69 -27.82 10.40
N GLY A 580 23.72 -26.78 9.53
CA GLY A 580 22.96 -26.79 8.28
C GLY A 580 21.43 -26.80 8.49
N GLY A 581 20.93 -26.31 9.65
CA GLY A 581 19.51 -26.27 9.94
C GLY A 581 18.90 -27.57 10.47
N SER A 582 19.73 -28.58 10.79
CA SER A 582 19.25 -29.93 11.13
C SER A 582 18.36 -30.01 12.39
N VAL A 583 18.62 -29.14 13.38
CA VAL A 583 17.86 -29.18 14.65
C VAL A 583 16.51 -28.49 14.44
N ILE A 584 16.48 -27.33 13.88
CA ILE A 584 15.22 -26.61 13.60
C ILE A 584 14.32 -27.39 12.64
N GLN A 585 14.88 -28.02 11.59
CA GLN A 585 14.12 -28.87 10.68
C GLN A 585 13.52 -30.08 11.39
N LYS A 586 14.24 -30.65 12.36
CA LYS A 586 13.72 -31.76 13.19
C LYS A 586 12.57 -31.29 14.09
N ILE A 587 12.71 -30.12 14.73
CA ILE A 587 11.64 -29.57 15.57
C ILE A 587 10.37 -29.37 14.71
N VAL A 588 10.52 -28.76 13.51
CA VAL A 588 9.41 -28.55 12.57
C VAL A 588 8.77 -29.87 12.13
N ALA A 589 9.58 -30.87 11.81
CA ALA A 589 9.07 -32.19 11.39
C ALA A 589 8.34 -32.94 12.51
N ASP A 590 8.89 -32.92 13.75
CA ASP A 590 8.35 -33.64 14.88
C ASP A 590 7.07 -33.01 15.46
N THR A 591 6.96 -31.67 15.38
CA THR A 591 5.84 -30.93 16.00
C THR A 591 4.80 -30.47 14.98
N GLY A 592 5.17 -30.29 13.72
CA GLY A 592 4.32 -29.70 12.68
C GLY A 592 4.16 -28.17 12.82
N ALA A 593 4.91 -27.50 13.71
CA ALA A 593 4.92 -26.06 13.85
C ALA A 593 6.00 -25.44 12.96
N LYS A 594 5.74 -24.26 12.40
CA LYS A 594 6.77 -23.41 11.77
C LYS A 594 7.56 -22.70 12.88
N VAL A 595 8.85 -22.52 12.69
CA VAL A 595 9.73 -21.82 13.64
C VAL A 595 10.61 -20.86 12.85
N ASP A 596 10.46 -19.56 13.12
CA ASP A 596 11.29 -18.50 12.55
C ASP A 596 12.13 -17.89 13.69
N ILE A 597 13.40 -17.59 13.42
CA ILE A 597 14.37 -17.08 14.41
C ILE A 597 15.03 -15.82 13.84
N ASP A 598 14.96 -14.74 14.61
CA ASP A 598 15.60 -13.48 14.29
C ASP A 598 17.00 -13.40 14.92
N ASP A 599 17.87 -12.55 14.36
CA ASP A 599 19.26 -12.40 14.77
C ASP A 599 19.42 -11.87 16.21
N ASP A 600 18.40 -11.23 16.76
CA ASP A 600 18.36 -10.75 18.16
C ASP A 600 17.97 -11.82 19.18
N GLY A 601 17.65 -13.03 18.75
CA GLY A 601 17.22 -14.15 19.60
C GLY A 601 15.70 -14.27 19.78
N THR A 602 14.92 -13.46 19.11
CA THR A 602 13.46 -13.61 19.08
C THR A 602 13.08 -14.80 18.22
N ILE A 603 12.21 -15.68 18.75
CA ILE A 603 11.72 -16.88 18.05
C ILE A 603 10.19 -16.78 17.92
N HIS A 604 9.70 -16.90 16.71
CA HIS A 604 8.29 -16.98 16.39
C HIS A 604 7.91 -18.42 16.03
N ILE A 605 7.04 -19.01 16.83
CA ILE A 605 6.53 -20.38 16.63
C ILE A 605 5.07 -20.29 16.20
N ALA A 606 4.72 -20.85 15.05
CA ALA A 606 3.38 -20.74 14.48
C ALA A 606 2.82 -22.10 14.04
N SER A 607 1.56 -22.36 14.39
CA SER A 607 0.80 -23.51 13.90
C SER A 607 -0.71 -23.25 14.01
N ALA A 608 -1.51 -23.87 13.15
CA ALA A 608 -2.95 -23.92 13.33
C ALA A 608 -3.35 -24.73 14.59
N ASN A 609 -2.45 -25.55 15.11
CA ASN A 609 -2.66 -26.36 16.33
C ASN A 609 -1.83 -25.79 17.50
N ALA A 610 -2.50 -25.26 18.52
CA ALA A 610 -1.84 -24.70 19.71
C ALA A 610 -0.92 -25.72 20.40
N ALA A 611 -1.31 -26.97 20.47
CA ALA A 611 -0.48 -28.05 21.08
C ALA A 611 0.83 -28.27 20.31
N ALA A 612 0.85 -28.02 18.99
CA ALA A 612 2.06 -28.06 18.17
C ALA A 612 3.02 -26.93 18.53
N CYS A 613 2.48 -25.72 18.76
CA CYS A 613 3.28 -24.57 19.21
C CYS A 613 3.89 -24.84 20.60
N ASP A 614 3.09 -25.33 21.53
CA ASP A 614 3.58 -25.68 22.89
C ASP A 614 4.67 -26.76 22.86
N ALA A 615 4.50 -27.76 22.00
CA ALA A 615 5.50 -28.83 21.82
C ALA A 615 6.80 -28.27 21.23
N ALA A 616 6.72 -27.40 20.21
CA ALA A 616 7.90 -26.78 19.62
C ALA A 616 8.62 -25.86 20.62
N LYS A 617 7.86 -25.04 21.35
CA LYS A 617 8.39 -24.22 22.44
C LYS A 617 9.13 -25.03 23.44
N LYS A 618 8.53 -26.14 23.91
CA LYS A 618 9.17 -27.04 24.84
C LYS A 618 10.47 -27.63 24.30
N CYS A 619 10.51 -28.04 23.05
CA CYS A 619 11.74 -28.53 22.42
C CYS A 619 12.84 -27.45 22.43
N ILE A 620 12.49 -26.20 22.15
CA ILE A 620 13.44 -25.08 22.15
C ILE A 620 13.89 -24.79 23.59
N ASP A 621 12.96 -24.71 24.55
CA ASP A 621 13.27 -24.52 25.97
C ASP A 621 14.24 -25.60 26.49
N ASP A 622 14.04 -26.87 26.11
CA ASP A 622 14.91 -27.99 26.47
C ASP A 622 16.34 -27.83 25.85
N ILE A 623 16.44 -27.34 24.62
CA ILE A 623 17.73 -27.09 23.95
C ILE A 623 18.49 -25.95 24.63
N VAL A 624 17.82 -24.84 24.92
CA VAL A 624 18.44 -23.65 25.52
C VAL A 624 18.49 -23.70 27.04
N PHE A 625 18.06 -24.80 27.68
CA PHE A 625 18.04 -24.94 29.10
C PHE A 625 19.43 -24.79 29.75
N VAL A 626 19.52 -23.90 30.73
CA VAL A 626 20.69 -23.68 31.56
C VAL A 626 20.27 -23.85 33.03
N PRO A 627 20.89 -24.73 33.80
CA PRO A 627 20.53 -24.90 35.20
C PRO A 627 21.01 -23.70 36.03
N GLU A 628 20.20 -23.30 36.99
CA GLU A 628 20.53 -22.25 37.95
C GLU A 628 21.34 -22.79 39.12
N VAL A 629 22.45 -22.10 39.43
CA VAL A 629 23.30 -22.47 40.58
C VAL A 629 22.49 -22.41 41.87
N GLY A 630 22.59 -23.51 42.66
CA GLY A 630 21.89 -23.61 43.91
C GLY A 630 20.46 -24.17 43.83
N LYS A 631 19.88 -24.36 42.63
CA LYS A 631 18.52 -24.88 42.45
C LYS A 631 18.47 -26.42 42.50
N LEU A 632 17.35 -26.94 42.98
CA LEU A 632 17.09 -28.38 43.05
C LEU A 632 16.46 -28.88 41.77
N TYR A 633 16.96 -29.98 41.22
CA TYR A 633 16.44 -30.67 40.04
C TYR A 633 16.14 -32.15 40.35
N TYR A 634 15.08 -32.67 39.77
CA TYR A 634 14.75 -34.06 39.85
C TYR A 634 15.14 -34.75 38.57
N GLY A 635 16.28 -35.47 38.57
CA GLY A 635 16.88 -36.00 37.37
C GLY A 635 17.06 -37.52 37.41
N ARG A 636 17.23 -38.12 36.24
CA ARG A 636 17.40 -39.54 36.02
C ARG A 636 18.89 -39.91 35.98
N VAL A 637 19.29 -40.93 36.71
CA VAL A 637 20.64 -41.50 36.62
C VAL A 637 20.78 -42.20 35.28
N VAL A 638 21.64 -41.70 34.40
CA VAL A 638 21.84 -42.20 33.02
C VAL A 638 23.09 -43.07 32.89
N ARG A 639 24.07 -42.87 33.75
CA ARG A 639 25.33 -43.63 33.73
C ARG A 639 26.02 -43.63 35.07
N LEU A 640 26.61 -44.75 35.43
CA LEU A 640 27.46 -44.90 36.62
C LEU A 640 28.94 -45.04 36.24
N MET A 641 29.80 -44.44 37.04
CA MET A 641 31.27 -44.56 36.94
C MET A 641 31.84 -44.72 38.36
N GLN A 642 33.04 -45.24 38.48
CA GLN A 642 33.67 -45.46 39.80
C GLN A 642 33.80 -44.20 40.66
N PHE A 643 33.84 -43.01 40.01
CA PHE A 643 34.00 -41.72 40.67
C PHE A 643 32.68 -40.94 40.86
N GLY A 644 31.55 -41.47 40.40
CA GLY A 644 30.26 -40.79 40.53
C GLY A 644 29.18 -41.26 39.58
N ALA A 645 28.01 -40.63 39.66
CA ALA A 645 26.85 -40.89 38.82
C ALA A 645 26.58 -39.68 37.90
N PHE A 646 26.24 -39.94 36.66
CA PHE A 646 25.74 -38.91 35.72
C PHE A 646 24.21 -38.89 35.81
N VAL A 647 23.68 -37.71 36.07
CA VAL A 647 22.26 -37.46 36.26
C VAL A 647 21.77 -36.50 35.23
N GLU A 648 20.85 -36.92 34.37
CA GLU A 648 20.18 -36.11 33.37
C GLU A 648 19.09 -35.25 34.04
N ILE A 649 19.28 -33.93 34.03
CA ILE A 649 18.35 -32.96 34.64
C ILE A 649 17.51 -32.21 33.62
N ALA A 650 17.87 -32.32 32.32
CA ALA A 650 17.09 -31.90 31.18
C ALA A 650 17.40 -32.85 30.00
N PRO A 651 16.53 -32.99 29.01
CA PRO A 651 16.70 -33.90 27.88
C PRO A 651 18.07 -33.76 27.20
N GLY A 652 18.87 -34.84 27.23
CA GLY A 652 20.23 -34.86 26.65
C GLY A 652 21.28 -34.08 27.42
N LYS A 653 20.97 -33.55 28.61
CA LYS A 653 21.89 -32.74 29.44
C LYS A 653 22.08 -33.38 30.80
N ASP A 654 23.23 -34.00 30.98
CA ASP A 654 23.61 -34.70 32.20
C ASP A 654 24.72 -33.92 32.94
N GLY A 655 24.69 -34.05 34.27
CA GLY A 655 25.72 -33.53 35.16
C GLY A 655 26.29 -34.61 36.06
N LEU A 656 27.52 -34.39 36.52
CA LEU A 656 28.22 -35.33 37.39
C LEU A 656 27.86 -35.10 38.89
N VAL A 657 27.33 -36.13 39.52
CA VAL A 657 27.30 -36.22 40.97
C VAL A 657 28.54 -37.03 41.40
N HIS A 658 29.58 -36.36 41.87
CA HIS A 658 30.78 -37.06 42.37
C HIS A 658 30.44 -37.95 43.55
N ILE A 659 31.15 -39.09 43.73
CA ILE A 659 30.89 -40.05 44.78
C ILE A 659 30.85 -39.46 46.20
N SER A 660 31.65 -38.43 46.48
CA SER A 660 31.66 -37.70 47.75
C SER A 660 30.44 -36.78 47.96
N LYS A 661 29.65 -36.53 46.90
CA LYS A 661 28.43 -35.69 46.87
C LYS A 661 27.15 -36.52 46.67
N LEU A 662 27.30 -37.86 46.68
CA LEU A 662 26.20 -38.81 46.39
C LEU A 662 25.29 -39.05 47.58
N ASP A 663 25.86 -39.10 48.82
CA ASP A 663 25.10 -39.26 50.06
C ASP A 663 25.75 -38.47 51.20
N ARG A 664 25.02 -38.37 52.31
CA ARG A 664 25.51 -37.76 53.55
C ARG A 664 26.57 -38.62 54.23
N LYS A 665 26.45 -39.96 54.13
CA LYS A 665 27.44 -40.89 54.60
C LYS A 665 28.50 -41.13 53.53
N ARG A 666 29.67 -41.61 54.00
CA ARG A 666 30.73 -41.99 53.06
C ARG A 666 30.27 -43.17 52.21
N VAL A 667 30.28 -42.96 50.90
CA VAL A 667 29.91 -43.99 49.91
C VAL A 667 31.17 -44.67 49.42
N GLU A 668 31.21 -46.03 49.50
CA GLU A 668 32.33 -46.80 49.01
C GLU A 668 32.21 -47.21 47.56
N LYS A 669 30.99 -47.49 47.09
CA LYS A 669 30.68 -47.75 45.67
C LYS A 669 29.42 -47.01 45.30
N VAL A 670 29.41 -46.45 44.08
CA VAL A 670 28.31 -45.64 43.54
C VAL A 670 27.03 -46.52 43.46
N GLU A 671 27.19 -47.76 43.09
CA GLU A 671 26.11 -48.76 42.90
C GLU A 671 25.38 -49.12 44.21
N ASP A 672 26.00 -48.84 45.37
CA ASP A 672 25.35 -49.07 46.67
C ASP A 672 24.28 -48.02 46.99
N VAL A 673 24.26 -46.91 46.30
CA VAL A 673 23.38 -45.72 46.56
C VAL A 673 22.39 -45.49 45.47
N VAL A 674 22.80 -45.63 44.18
CA VAL A 674 21.97 -45.37 43.02
C VAL A 674 22.24 -46.36 41.92
N THR A 675 21.19 -46.66 41.11
CA THR A 675 21.27 -47.48 39.90
C THR A 675 20.88 -46.70 38.67
N VAL A 676 21.30 -47.17 37.50
CA VAL A 676 20.89 -46.54 36.22
C VAL A 676 19.38 -46.62 36.06
N GLY A 677 18.74 -45.52 35.81
CA GLY A 677 17.28 -45.34 35.72
C GLY A 677 16.64 -44.75 36.95
N ASP A 678 17.34 -44.66 38.08
CA ASP A 678 16.82 -44.07 39.31
C ASP A 678 16.54 -42.56 39.09
N MET A 679 15.42 -42.09 39.63
CA MET A 679 15.06 -40.68 39.70
C MET A 679 15.50 -40.12 41.05
N ILE A 680 16.40 -39.16 41.06
CA ILE A 680 16.98 -38.59 42.28
C ILE A 680 16.95 -37.07 42.27
N TRP A 681 16.80 -36.49 43.47
CA TRP A 681 16.98 -35.06 43.65
C TRP A 681 18.46 -34.71 43.69
N VAL A 682 18.86 -33.68 42.90
CA VAL A 682 20.22 -33.16 42.88
C VAL A 682 20.16 -31.63 42.92
N LYS A 683 21.13 -31.04 43.55
CA LYS A 683 21.34 -29.58 43.56
C LYS A 683 22.41 -29.24 42.53
N PHE A 684 22.13 -28.26 41.68
CA PHE A 684 23.12 -27.77 40.72
C PHE A 684 24.13 -26.87 41.45
N MET A 685 25.41 -27.19 41.34
CA MET A 685 26.46 -26.51 42.12
C MET A 685 27.19 -25.47 41.29
N GLU A 686 27.69 -25.84 40.14
CA GLU A 686 28.48 -24.98 39.25
C GLU A 686 28.71 -25.61 37.89
N ILE A 687 29.17 -24.84 36.93
CA ILE A 687 29.77 -25.29 35.67
C ILE A 687 31.29 -25.19 35.84
N ASP A 688 32.02 -26.30 35.66
CA ASP A 688 33.48 -26.32 35.78
C ASP A 688 34.15 -25.62 34.59
N GLU A 689 35.47 -25.34 34.68
CA GLU A 689 36.26 -24.69 33.62
C GLU A 689 36.23 -25.43 32.27
N LYS A 690 35.77 -26.68 32.25
CA LYS A 690 35.61 -27.52 31.06
C LYS A 690 34.17 -27.55 30.56
N GLY A 691 33.28 -26.74 31.13
CA GLY A 691 31.88 -26.66 30.74
C GLY A 691 31.01 -27.81 31.24
N ARG A 692 31.49 -28.63 32.22
CA ARG A 692 30.75 -29.75 32.75
C ARG A 692 29.92 -29.34 33.97
N TRP A 693 28.75 -29.91 34.12
CA TRP A 693 27.82 -29.63 35.20
C TRP A 693 28.13 -30.45 36.43
N ASN A 694 28.37 -29.79 37.56
CA ASN A 694 28.58 -30.40 38.85
C ASN A 694 27.29 -30.37 39.66
N LEU A 695 26.85 -31.57 40.08
CA LEU A 695 25.64 -31.79 40.83
C LEU A 695 25.96 -32.40 42.23
N SER A 696 25.07 -32.15 43.20
CA SER A 696 25.18 -32.74 44.55
C SER A 696 23.84 -33.30 45.02
N ARG A 697 23.74 -34.62 45.17
CA ARG A 697 22.58 -35.24 45.81
C ARG A 697 22.61 -34.99 47.32
N LYS A 698 23.78 -35.03 47.93
CA LYS A 698 23.96 -34.74 49.37
C LYS A 698 23.36 -33.38 49.75
N ASP A 699 23.71 -32.32 49.02
CA ASP A 699 23.24 -30.96 49.32
C ASP A 699 21.73 -30.84 49.03
N ALA A 700 21.20 -31.54 48.01
CA ALA A 700 19.79 -31.61 47.74
C ALA A 700 18.98 -32.25 48.87
N LEU A 701 19.46 -33.38 49.41
CA LEU A 701 18.80 -34.06 50.51
C LEU A 701 18.76 -33.22 51.80
N ILE A 702 19.83 -32.44 52.08
CA ILE A 702 19.88 -31.54 53.21
C ILE A 702 18.84 -30.42 53.06
N GLU A 703 18.75 -29.83 51.89
CA GLU A 703 17.84 -28.72 51.62
C GLU A 703 16.36 -29.19 51.64
N ILE A 704 16.06 -30.33 51.05
CA ILE A 704 14.69 -30.86 51.04
C ILE A 704 14.20 -31.14 52.46
N GLU A 705 15.05 -31.71 53.35
CA GLU A 705 14.67 -31.92 54.75
C GLU A 705 14.51 -30.59 55.53
N ALA A 706 15.34 -29.61 55.27
CA ALA A 706 15.18 -28.30 55.86
C ALA A 706 13.86 -27.64 55.44
N GLN A 707 13.49 -27.75 54.16
CA GLN A 707 12.21 -27.27 53.62
C GLN A 707 11.01 -28.02 54.24
N GLN A 708 11.11 -29.36 54.38
CA GLN A 708 10.08 -30.17 55.01
C GLN A 708 9.92 -29.87 56.52
N ALA A 709 11.03 -29.60 57.21
CA ALA A 709 11.01 -29.20 58.61
C ALA A 709 10.38 -27.80 58.78
N ALA A 710 10.72 -26.88 57.93
CA ALA A 710 10.13 -25.53 57.95
C ALA A 710 8.62 -25.58 57.62
N ALA A 711 8.20 -26.38 56.66
CA ALA A 711 6.78 -26.56 56.33
C ALA A 711 5.99 -27.16 57.52
N LYS A 712 6.52 -28.18 58.16
CA LYS A 712 5.90 -28.75 59.37
C LYS A 712 5.83 -27.81 60.54
N ALA A 713 6.82 -26.89 60.70
CA ALA A 713 6.79 -25.88 61.72
C ALA A 713 5.78 -24.77 61.43
N ALA A 714 5.55 -24.44 60.15
CA ALA A 714 4.51 -23.51 59.71
C ALA A 714 3.06 -24.08 59.83
N GLU A 715 2.89 -25.40 59.72
CA GLU A 715 1.58 -26.04 59.94
C GLU A 715 1.23 -26.19 61.41
N GLN A 716 2.19 -25.99 62.34
CA GLN A 716 1.98 -26.07 63.76
C GLN A 716 1.82 -24.71 64.44
N GLN A 717 1.93 -23.61 63.74
CA GLN A 717 1.56 -22.24 64.11
C GLN A 717 0.18 -21.84 63.57
#